data_dfa8968d028b0eaaf4553aaa57c4ade0
#
_entry.id   dfa8968d028b0eaaf4553aaa57c4ade0
#
_cell.length_a   1.000
_cell.length_b   1.000
_cell.length_c   1.000
_cell.angle_alpha   90.00
_cell.angle_beta   90.00
_cell.angle_gamma   90.00
#
_symmetry.space_group_name_H-M   'P 1'
#
loop_
_entity.id
_entity.type
_entity.pdbx_description
1 polymer ?
#
loop_
_entity_poly.entity_id
_entity_poly.type
_entity_poly.pdbx_seq_one_letter_code
_entity_poly.pdbx_strand_id
1 'polypeptide(L)'
;MTTLTLASGTSIEIEEELYEFVRDEVVPDTGKTVDEVFSILGDLVEQFGPKNQELLDKRTSRQAKIDGYYLAKRKAGWEPTAESAAADAVALGQFLVDEGQLEPESPIHVGMTTPELDLEMSQNGPELVTPVNIASMAVGGANARWGSLYDAYFLSDINSEIDRDSSRAERLQMVVDRTNEYLDSHVAQWENGVGFNDLVAYSVSKDSDGKFSIKGRTKGGAEAGLQDPAKFVGFNLEGEQLSEFFLEDNGMKLRFRLYEGGKVDAENGQFKDLIVESAVTTIVDFEDAVAIVDAEDMVLALRNYLGLIRGDLQAYSSRGSVKTINPDINYTGVDGSPQTAKATSLMSVRNVSLHMYTDMVKVGGEEISERMLGVLLTTLIATSHDKGSDARGPNSKKGYVYQVTPKLQTAEEVGEQVRLFEAVETRLGLAKNTMLIGIMNEELGMTLQLSESLRAAQSRIFFTNTGFLDRTGSQIRVQTQAGPVDLRDDLTRSVFNISYELHNVDVSLRAGVHRQGKIGKGMQVRNRAMVEMMENKINHPKSGGNTAWVPAPNPSHLHSMHYHMVDVDQVQRTMEDSPSPNISRRDLLTFPVLDSGKVADPETKETLLLSYAHSMVAYVEPWVHRGIGCSGVPNFSQIEEMKDRATERIDGAIIANWRLHGVVSQTEIEDAVKKATEILDQQNQGQPGYEPMTDTPVKVAGLLQEPVISAVLQIIDDALSSPSAYVEPALFRYRKVVKAAVK
;
A
#
# COMPACT_ATOMS: atom_id res chain seq x y z
N MET A 1 18.95 24.46 -15.14
CA MET A 1 17.99 25.00 -14.15
C MET A 1 17.37 26.30 -14.64
N THR A 2 16.06 26.42 -14.57
CA THR A 2 15.31 27.67 -14.77
C THR A 2 15.17 28.38 -13.43
N THR A 3 15.38 29.72 -13.43
CA THR A 3 15.31 30.53 -12.21
C THR A 3 14.20 31.57 -12.32
N LEU A 4 13.30 31.60 -11.32
CA LEU A 4 12.27 32.62 -11.18
C LEU A 4 12.51 33.43 -9.90
N THR A 5 11.89 34.60 -9.79
CA THR A 5 11.93 35.44 -8.58
C THR A 5 10.53 35.47 -7.96
N LEU A 6 10.42 35.04 -6.70
CA LEU A 6 9.17 35.06 -5.93
C LEU A 6 8.77 36.51 -5.56
N ALA A 7 7.54 36.71 -5.14
CA ALA A 7 7.04 38.01 -4.67
C ALA A 7 7.82 38.55 -3.46
N SER A 8 8.37 37.67 -2.64
CA SER A 8 9.28 37.98 -1.52
C SER A 8 10.64 38.54 -1.94
N GLY A 9 11.02 38.36 -3.23
CA GLY A 9 12.35 38.63 -3.75
C GLY A 9 13.31 37.41 -3.66
N THR A 10 12.89 36.30 -3.10
CA THR A 10 13.67 35.05 -3.06
C THR A 10 13.72 34.37 -4.43
N SER A 11 14.85 33.76 -4.79
CA SER A 11 14.95 32.94 -6.01
C SER A 11 14.35 31.56 -5.82
N ILE A 12 13.69 31.03 -6.82
CA ILE A 12 13.36 29.62 -6.96
C ILE A 12 14.08 29.08 -8.20
N GLU A 13 14.84 28.02 -8.01
CA GLU A 13 15.62 27.34 -9.05
C GLU A 13 14.99 25.98 -9.29
N ILE A 14 14.67 25.65 -10.55
CA ILE A 14 13.94 24.45 -10.94
C ILE A 14 14.77 23.69 -11.98
N GLU A 15 14.92 22.38 -11.84
CA GLU A 15 15.52 21.55 -12.89
C GLU A 15 14.75 21.70 -14.20
N GLU A 16 15.50 21.89 -15.30
CA GLU A 16 14.95 22.25 -16.61
C GLU A 16 13.90 21.25 -17.10
N GLU A 17 14.18 19.95 -16.96
CA GLU A 17 13.27 18.90 -17.40
C GLU A 17 11.94 18.92 -16.64
N LEU A 18 11.96 19.19 -15.33
CA LEU A 18 10.75 19.33 -14.53
C LEU A 18 9.96 20.59 -14.93
N TYR A 19 10.65 21.71 -15.16
CA TYR A 19 10.01 22.95 -15.60
C TYR A 19 9.33 22.77 -16.95
N GLU A 20 10.03 22.16 -17.93
CA GLU A 20 9.49 21.88 -19.26
C GLU A 20 8.29 20.94 -19.23
N PHE A 21 8.37 19.86 -18.46
CA PHE A 21 7.24 18.93 -18.28
C PHE A 21 6.01 19.65 -17.72
N VAL A 22 6.17 20.45 -16.69
CA VAL A 22 5.05 21.20 -16.10
C VAL A 22 4.47 22.20 -17.10
N ARG A 23 5.33 22.93 -17.85
CA ARG A 23 4.92 23.89 -18.88
C ARG A 23 4.13 23.22 -20.01
N ASP A 24 4.63 22.09 -20.52
CA ASP A 24 4.15 21.55 -21.79
C ASP A 24 3.05 20.48 -21.60
N GLU A 25 3.03 19.77 -20.49
CA GLU A 25 2.13 18.64 -20.28
C GLU A 25 1.12 18.84 -19.12
N VAL A 26 1.49 19.54 -18.04
CA VAL A 26 0.62 19.74 -16.87
C VAL A 26 -0.22 21.01 -17.00
N VAL A 27 0.41 22.15 -17.31
CA VAL A 27 -0.24 23.45 -17.35
C VAL A 27 -1.31 23.61 -18.45
N PRO A 28 -1.19 22.96 -19.63
CA PRO A 28 -2.27 23.05 -20.62
C PRO A 28 -3.63 22.70 -20.00
N ASP A 29 -4.65 23.48 -20.29
CA ASP A 29 -6.03 23.39 -19.79
C ASP A 29 -6.25 23.69 -18.29
N THR A 30 -5.21 24.11 -17.53
CA THR A 30 -5.37 24.48 -16.10
C THR A 30 -5.74 25.95 -15.89
N GLY A 31 -5.58 26.78 -16.91
CA GLY A 31 -5.75 28.23 -16.80
C GLY A 31 -4.62 28.94 -16.03
N LYS A 32 -3.52 28.23 -15.74
CA LYS A 32 -2.32 28.78 -15.07
C LYS A 32 -1.12 28.76 -16.00
N THR A 33 -0.12 29.56 -15.69
CA THR A 33 1.20 29.51 -16.32
C THR A 33 2.14 28.63 -15.47
N VAL A 34 3.20 28.12 -16.06
CA VAL A 34 4.23 27.36 -15.34
C VAL A 34 4.89 28.20 -14.25
N ASP A 35 5.12 29.48 -14.51
CA ASP A 35 5.70 30.42 -13.54
C ASP A 35 4.77 30.62 -12.33
N GLU A 36 3.45 30.69 -12.54
CA GLU A 36 2.47 30.74 -11.45
C GLU A 36 2.51 29.47 -10.60
N VAL A 37 2.61 28.29 -11.21
CA VAL A 37 2.68 27.03 -10.48
C VAL A 37 3.93 26.96 -9.59
N PHE A 38 5.11 27.31 -10.13
CA PHE A 38 6.34 27.31 -9.33
C PHE A 38 6.42 28.48 -8.35
N SER A 39 5.78 29.61 -8.64
CA SER A 39 5.63 30.68 -7.63
C SER A 39 4.76 30.21 -6.45
N ILE A 40 3.66 29.49 -6.71
CA ILE A 40 2.85 28.87 -5.66
C ILE A 40 3.69 27.89 -4.82
N LEU A 41 4.54 27.07 -5.46
CA LEU A 41 5.43 26.16 -4.73
C LEU A 41 6.41 26.93 -3.84
N GLY A 42 7.04 27.96 -4.37
CA GLY A 42 7.96 28.82 -3.61
C GLY A 42 7.29 29.46 -2.39
N ASP A 43 6.10 30.01 -2.55
CA ASP A 43 5.30 30.57 -1.45
C ASP A 43 4.92 29.49 -0.39
N LEU A 44 4.63 28.25 -0.82
CA LEU A 44 4.37 27.14 0.11
C LEU A 44 5.63 26.78 0.89
N VAL A 45 6.80 26.75 0.22
CA VAL A 45 8.08 26.45 0.87
C VAL A 45 8.44 27.54 1.88
N GLU A 46 8.30 28.81 1.56
CA GLU A 46 8.53 29.91 2.48
C GLU A 46 7.60 29.85 3.71
N GLN A 47 6.35 29.49 3.49
CA GLN A 47 5.34 29.42 4.56
C GLN A 47 5.50 28.21 5.46
N PHE A 48 5.73 27.03 4.89
CA PHE A 48 5.69 25.74 5.60
C PHE A 48 7.07 25.15 5.90
N GLY A 49 8.11 25.55 5.16
CA GLY A 49 9.49 25.04 5.36
C GLY A 49 10.01 25.19 6.79
N PRO A 50 9.91 26.38 7.43
CA PRO A 50 10.36 26.56 8.79
C PRO A 50 9.66 25.64 9.80
N LYS A 51 8.34 25.46 9.65
CA LYS A 51 7.57 24.57 10.51
C LYS A 51 7.89 23.10 10.25
N ASN A 52 8.11 22.71 8.99
CA ASN A 52 8.56 21.37 8.64
C ASN A 52 9.89 21.03 9.35
N GLN A 53 10.86 21.93 9.34
CA GLN A 53 12.13 21.75 10.02
C GLN A 53 11.95 21.64 11.55
N GLU A 54 11.13 22.53 12.14
CA GLU A 54 10.80 22.46 13.58
C GLU A 54 10.24 21.09 13.98
N LEU A 55 9.36 20.50 13.15
CA LEU A 55 8.77 19.18 13.41
C LEU A 55 9.82 18.07 13.34
N LEU A 56 10.77 18.15 12.40
CA LEU A 56 11.91 17.20 12.31
C LEU A 56 12.84 17.32 13.52
N ASP A 57 13.11 18.55 13.96
CA ASP A 57 13.92 18.80 15.17
C ASP A 57 13.22 18.23 16.41
N LYS A 58 11.90 18.34 16.51
CA LYS A 58 11.10 17.70 17.57
C LYS A 58 11.21 16.17 17.53
N ARG A 59 11.22 15.54 16.34
CA ARG A 59 11.46 14.09 16.22
C ARG A 59 12.82 13.71 16.80
N THR A 60 13.87 14.44 16.42
CA THR A 60 15.24 14.22 16.90
C THR A 60 15.33 14.39 18.42
N SER A 61 14.75 15.45 18.96
CA SER A 61 14.71 15.70 20.40
C SER A 61 13.97 14.62 21.18
N ARG A 62 12.80 14.18 20.64
CA ARG A 62 12.02 13.10 21.25
C ARG A 62 12.82 11.81 21.33
N GLN A 63 13.46 11.43 20.21
CA GLN A 63 14.27 10.22 20.18
C GLN A 63 15.43 10.28 21.17
N ALA A 64 16.13 11.40 21.26
CA ALA A 64 17.21 11.58 22.22
C ALA A 64 16.75 11.44 23.67
N LYS A 65 15.54 11.92 24.00
CA LYS A 65 14.95 11.76 25.34
C LYS A 65 14.65 10.29 25.66
N ILE A 66 14.10 9.55 24.71
CA ILE A 66 13.78 8.12 24.88
C ILE A 66 15.07 7.31 25.01
N ASP A 67 16.05 7.56 24.16
CA ASP A 67 17.38 6.94 24.26
C ASP A 67 18.01 7.22 25.65
N GLY A 68 17.96 8.46 26.12
CA GLY A 68 18.42 8.87 27.44
C GLY A 68 17.72 8.17 28.60
N TYR A 69 16.39 7.98 28.49
CA TYR A 69 15.61 7.23 29.47
C TYR A 69 16.11 5.79 29.63
N TYR A 70 16.28 5.06 28.57
CA TYR A 70 16.76 3.68 28.63
C TYR A 70 18.23 3.57 29.06
N LEU A 71 19.08 4.47 28.57
CA LEU A 71 20.51 4.52 29.01
C LEU A 71 20.62 4.77 30.51
N ALA A 72 19.82 5.66 31.08
CA ALA A 72 19.79 5.91 32.52
C ALA A 72 19.32 4.66 33.31
N LYS A 73 18.29 3.96 32.84
CA LYS A 73 17.81 2.73 33.48
C LYS A 73 18.85 1.62 33.46
N ARG A 74 19.48 1.38 32.30
CA ARG A 74 20.56 0.38 32.18
C ARG A 74 21.75 0.70 33.09
N LYS A 75 22.11 1.97 33.17
CA LYS A 75 23.16 2.42 34.11
C LYS A 75 22.79 2.17 35.58
N ALA A 76 21.50 2.20 35.89
CA ALA A 76 20.95 1.87 37.20
C ALA A 76 20.78 0.35 37.47
N GLY A 77 21.22 -0.51 36.53
CA GLY A 77 21.20 -1.96 36.69
C GLY A 77 19.92 -2.62 36.17
N TRP A 78 19.09 -1.90 35.37
CA TRP A 78 17.95 -2.52 34.71
C TRP A 78 18.44 -3.44 33.55
N GLU A 79 17.95 -4.68 33.58
CA GLU A 79 18.27 -5.68 32.56
C GLU A 79 17.07 -5.94 31.70
N PRO A 80 17.22 -5.94 30.34
CA PRO A 80 16.12 -6.17 29.41
C PRO A 80 15.75 -7.67 29.34
N THR A 81 14.54 -7.97 29.79
CA THR A 81 13.86 -9.27 29.58
C THR A 81 12.45 -9.02 29.09
N ALA A 82 11.78 -10.02 28.57
CA ALA A 82 10.37 -9.88 28.15
C ALA A 82 9.48 -9.38 29.30
N GLU A 83 9.71 -9.85 30.54
CA GLU A 83 8.97 -9.43 31.74
C GLU A 83 9.29 -7.97 32.12
N SER A 84 10.58 -7.62 32.19
CA SER A 84 11.01 -6.27 32.56
C SER A 84 10.61 -5.22 31.51
N ALA A 85 10.60 -5.57 30.22
CA ALA A 85 10.15 -4.69 29.15
C ALA A 85 8.63 -4.43 29.22
N ALA A 86 7.83 -5.47 29.50
CA ALA A 86 6.38 -5.31 29.68
C ALA A 86 6.05 -4.46 30.93
N ALA A 87 6.82 -4.60 32.02
CA ALA A 87 6.67 -3.75 33.20
C ALA A 87 7.11 -2.30 32.91
N ASP A 88 8.19 -2.12 32.14
CA ASP A 88 8.73 -0.82 31.77
C ASP A 88 7.83 0.00 30.83
N ALA A 89 7.04 -0.65 30.00
CA ALA A 89 6.15 0.01 29.06
C ALA A 89 5.18 1.01 29.74
N VAL A 90 4.72 0.71 30.97
CA VAL A 90 3.90 1.63 31.77
C VAL A 90 4.72 2.86 32.19
N ALA A 91 5.94 2.65 32.67
CA ALA A 91 6.82 3.73 33.11
C ALA A 91 7.26 4.62 31.94
N LEU A 92 7.54 4.03 30.79
CA LEU A 92 7.85 4.77 29.56
C LEU A 92 6.64 5.61 29.12
N GLY A 93 5.45 5.05 29.14
CA GLY A 93 4.21 5.78 28.79
C GLY A 93 4.02 7.01 29.68
N GLN A 94 4.23 6.87 31.00
CA GLN A 94 4.14 7.99 31.95
C GLN A 94 5.27 9.02 31.69
N PHE A 95 6.51 8.56 31.46
CA PHE A 95 7.64 9.43 31.10
C PHE A 95 7.33 10.29 29.87
N LEU A 96 6.73 9.72 28.83
CA LEU A 96 6.38 10.45 27.60
C LEU A 96 5.29 11.51 27.87
N VAL A 97 4.35 11.25 28.80
CA VAL A 97 3.37 12.25 29.24
C VAL A 97 4.04 13.37 30.05
N ASP A 98 4.88 13.02 31.01
CA ASP A 98 5.58 13.97 31.87
C ASP A 98 6.53 14.90 31.07
N GLU A 99 7.12 14.38 30.00
CA GLU A 99 7.97 15.14 29.06
C GLU A 99 7.16 15.93 28.01
N GLY A 100 5.83 15.91 28.08
CA GLY A 100 4.95 16.59 27.12
C GLY A 100 5.01 16.04 25.69
N GLN A 101 5.40 14.78 25.55
CA GLN A 101 5.48 14.11 24.25
C GLN A 101 4.16 13.39 23.90
N LEU A 102 3.34 13.11 24.89
CA LEU A 102 2.02 12.52 24.76
C LEU A 102 1.01 13.26 25.65
N GLU A 103 -0.24 13.36 25.18
CA GLU A 103 -1.35 13.73 26.04
C GLU A 103 -1.70 12.58 27.00
N PRO A 104 -2.25 12.87 28.19
CA PRO A 104 -2.85 11.83 29.04
C PRO A 104 -3.92 11.04 28.25
N GLU A 105 -4.04 9.73 28.55
CA GLU A 105 -5.08 8.91 27.92
C GLU A 105 -6.48 9.51 28.16
N SER A 106 -7.23 9.67 27.10
CA SER A 106 -8.60 10.18 27.14
C SER A 106 -9.53 9.25 26.34
N PRO A 107 -10.83 9.21 26.67
CA PRO A 107 -11.79 8.48 25.85
C PRO A 107 -11.78 8.96 24.40
N ILE A 108 -11.99 8.04 23.47
CA ILE A 108 -12.07 8.34 22.03
C ILE A 108 -13.38 9.10 21.78
N HIS A 109 -13.26 10.39 21.53
CA HIS A 109 -14.38 11.26 21.16
C HIS A 109 -13.98 12.09 19.93
N VAL A 110 -14.06 11.47 18.76
CA VAL A 110 -13.83 12.15 17.48
C VAL A 110 -15.12 12.04 16.68
N GLY A 111 -15.74 13.13 16.33
CA GLY A 111 -16.87 13.14 15.38
C GLY A 111 -16.31 13.43 14.00
N MET A 112 -16.31 12.45 13.08
CA MET A 112 -15.97 12.72 11.68
C MET A 112 -16.96 13.68 11.07
N THR A 113 -16.44 14.71 10.40
CA THR A 113 -17.23 15.70 9.64
C THR A 113 -16.78 15.71 8.17
N THR A 114 -16.12 14.66 7.73
CA THR A 114 -15.75 14.45 6.32
C THR A 114 -17.00 14.50 5.44
N PRO A 115 -16.99 15.16 4.28
CA PRO A 115 -18.10 15.16 3.35
C PRO A 115 -18.39 13.74 2.83
N GLU A 116 -19.55 13.56 2.19
CA GLU A 116 -19.87 12.31 1.51
C GLU A 116 -18.84 12.04 0.39
N LEU A 117 -18.17 10.89 0.48
CA LEU A 117 -17.08 10.49 -0.41
C LEU A 117 -17.60 9.78 -1.67
N ASP A 118 -16.70 9.46 -2.61
CA ASP A 118 -17.00 8.53 -3.70
C ASP A 118 -17.36 7.15 -3.13
N LEU A 119 -18.25 6.43 -3.81
CA LEU A 119 -18.80 5.15 -3.34
C LEU A 119 -17.71 4.12 -3.00
N GLU A 120 -16.65 4.10 -3.80
CA GLU A 120 -15.52 3.20 -3.63
C GLU A 120 -14.82 3.35 -2.26
N MET A 121 -14.94 4.51 -1.62
CA MET A 121 -14.36 4.74 -0.29
C MET A 121 -15.16 4.09 0.85
N SER A 122 -16.43 3.81 0.65
CA SER A 122 -17.25 3.04 1.60
C SER A 122 -17.42 1.57 1.21
N GLN A 123 -17.07 1.20 -0.02
CA GLN A 123 -17.20 -0.18 -0.51
C GLN A 123 -16.09 -1.07 0.07
N ASN A 124 -16.47 -2.23 0.63
CA ASN A 124 -15.53 -3.24 1.12
C ASN A 124 -14.79 -3.88 -0.05
N GLY A 125 -13.51 -4.23 0.14
CA GLY A 125 -12.74 -4.89 -0.91
C GLY A 125 -11.24 -4.63 -0.82
N PRO A 126 -10.42 -5.35 -1.60
CA PRO A 126 -8.98 -5.15 -1.65
C PRO A 126 -8.59 -3.73 -2.10
N GLU A 127 -7.44 -3.28 -1.62
CA GLU A 127 -6.76 -2.07 -2.09
C GLU A 127 -5.40 -2.45 -2.65
N LEU A 128 -5.11 -2.03 -3.88
CA LEU A 128 -3.85 -2.32 -4.53
C LEU A 128 -2.90 -1.13 -4.38
N VAL A 129 -1.61 -1.40 -4.14
CA VAL A 129 -0.56 -0.38 -4.16
C VAL A 129 0.30 -0.61 -5.39
N THR A 130 0.45 0.44 -6.22
CA THR A 130 1.20 0.34 -7.47
C THR A 130 2.29 1.41 -7.58
N PRO A 131 3.54 1.05 -7.95
CA PRO A 131 4.59 2.04 -8.22
C PRO A 131 4.24 2.83 -9.48
N VAL A 132 4.20 4.16 -9.35
CA VAL A 132 3.80 5.04 -10.44
C VAL A 132 4.84 5.15 -11.56
N ASN A 133 6.11 4.97 -11.25
CA ASN A 133 7.21 5.09 -12.22
C ASN A 133 7.30 3.93 -13.23
N ILE A 134 6.51 2.84 -13.03
CA ILE A 134 6.45 1.69 -13.94
C ILE A 134 5.09 1.66 -14.63
N ALA A 135 4.98 2.21 -15.84
CA ALA A 135 3.72 2.37 -16.57
C ALA A 135 2.88 1.08 -16.67
N SER A 136 3.52 -0.08 -16.88
CA SER A 136 2.81 -1.38 -16.98
C SER A 136 2.19 -1.83 -15.66
N MET A 137 2.80 -1.49 -14.52
CA MET A 137 2.25 -1.75 -13.19
C MET A 137 1.16 -0.73 -12.86
N ALA A 138 1.36 0.53 -13.20
CA ALA A 138 0.38 1.59 -12.99
C ALA A 138 -0.93 1.32 -13.75
N VAL A 139 -0.86 0.98 -15.05
CA VAL A 139 -2.03 0.54 -15.84
C VAL A 139 -2.65 -0.73 -15.26
N GLY A 140 -1.82 -1.70 -14.85
CA GLY A 140 -2.27 -2.93 -14.20
C GLY A 140 -3.02 -2.66 -12.91
N GLY A 141 -2.52 -1.75 -12.07
CA GLY A 141 -3.17 -1.33 -10.82
C GLY A 141 -4.51 -0.65 -11.05
N ALA A 142 -4.57 0.29 -12.00
CA ALA A 142 -5.82 0.96 -12.35
C ALA A 142 -6.90 -0.02 -12.86
N ASN A 143 -6.50 -1.03 -13.64
CA ASN A 143 -7.41 -2.04 -14.20
C ASN A 143 -7.70 -3.22 -13.25
N ALA A 144 -7.07 -3.30 -12.10
CA ALA A 144 -7.19 -4.43 -11.16
C ALA A 144 -8.55 -4.52 -10.46
N ARG A 145 -9.46 -3.58 -10.72
CA ARG A 145 -10.82 -3.63 -10.19
C ARG A 145 -11.59 -4.87 -10.68
N TRP A 146 -11.31 -5.34 -11.89
CA TRP A 146 -11.97 -6.51 -12.47
C TRP A 146 -10.96 -7.51 -12.99
N GLY A 147 -11.13 -8.77 -12.64
CA GLY A 147 -10.25 -9.82 -13.13
C GLY A 147 -10.87 -11.21 -13.11
N SER A 148 -10.34 -12.08 -13.97
CA SER A 148 -10.78 -13.47 -14.08
C SER A 148 -10.40 -14.25 -12.82
N LEU A 149 -11.39 -14.83 -12.15
CA LEU A 149 -11.15 -15.71 -11.01
C LEU A 149 -10.53 -17.03 -11.47
N TYR A 150 -10.90 -17.51 -12.67
CA TYR A 150 -10.28 -18.69 -13.25
C TYR A 150 -8.77 -18.51 -13.48
N ASP A 151 -8.38 -17.37 -14.07
CA ASP A 151 -6.95 -17.07 -14.25
C ASP A 151 -6.22 -16.90 -12.92
N ALA A 152 -6.85 -16.27 -11.94
CA ALA A 152 -6.27 -16.07 -10.62
C ALA A 152 -5.98 -17.39 -9.92
N TYR A 153 -6.88 -18.36 -9.99
CA TYR A 153 -6.65 -19.72 -9.51
C TYR A 153 -5.60 -20.46 -10.34
N PHE A 154 -5.74 -20.43 -11.65
CA PHE A 154 -4.90 -21.24 -12.57
C PHE A 154 -3.42 -20.82 -12.52
N LEU A 155 -3.14 -19.55 -12.30
CA LEU A 155 -1.79 -18.96 -12.28
C LEU A 155 -1.16 -18.94 -10.87
N SER A 156 -1.82 -19.48 -9.85
CA SER A 156 -1.36 -19.46 -8.46
C SER A 156 -0.94 -20.85 -7.97
N ASP A 157 -0.31 -20.87 -6.80
CA ASP A 157 0.07 -22.09 -6.08
C ASP A 157 -1.12 -22.81 -5.42
N ILE A 158 -2.33 -22.24 -5.45
CA ILE A 158 -3.57 -22.90 -4.98
C ILE A 158 -3.79 -24.25 -5.68
N ASN A 159 -3.26 -24.40 -6.88
CA ASN A 159 -3.30 -25.65 -7.63
C ASN A 159 -2.06 -26.54 -7.42
N SER A 160 -1.18 -26.22 -6.47
CA SER A 160 0.03 -26.99 -6.18
C SER A 160 -0.24 -28.42 -5.65
N GLU A 161 -1.46 -28.68 -5.16
CA GLU A 161 -1.93 -30.02 -4.80
C GLU A 161 -2.12 -30.93 -6.02
N ILE A 162 -2.17 -30.36 -7.22
CA ILE A 162 -2.21 -31.11 -8.46
C ILE A 162 -0.76 -31.48 -8.83
N ASP A 163 -0.56 -32.78 -9.07
CA ASP A 163 0.71 -33.27 -9.61
C ASP A 163 1.13 -32.42 -10.83
N ARG A 164 2.41 -32.04 -10.90
CA ARG A 164 2.97 -31.29 -12.04
C ARG A 164 2.75 -32.01 -13.37
N ASP A 165 2.52 -33.32 -13.33
CA ASP A 165 2.21 -34.17 -14.49
C ASP A 165 0.73 -34.18 -14.88
N SER A 166 -0.17 -33.53 -14.09
CA SER A 166 -1.58 -33.43 -14.45
C SER A 166 -1.80 -32.63 -15.73
N SER A 167 -2.71 -33.10 -16.57
CA SER A 167 -3.08 -32.43 -17.81
C SER A 167 -3.68 -31.04 -17.54
N ARG A 168 -3.61 -30.15 -18.53
CA ARG A 168 -4.27 -28.84 -18.46
C ARG A 168 -5.78 -28.97 -18.19
N ALA A 169 -6.43 -30.01 -18.74
CA ALA A 169 -7.85 -30.25 -18.58
C ALA A 169 -8.19 -30.60 -17.12
N GLU A 170 -7.41 -31.47 -16.47
CA GLU A 170 -7.59 -31.81 -15.05
C GLU A 170 -7.43 -30.58 -14.14
N ARG A 171 -6.41 -29.75 -14.40
CA ARG A 171 -6.21 -28.51 -13.66
C ARG A 171 -7.37 -27.53 -13.87
N LEU A 172 -7.88 -27.41 -15.07
CA LEU A 172 -9.02 -26.56 -15.38
C LEU A 172 -10.29 -27.05 -14.66
N GLN A 173 -10.56 -28.36 -14.66
CA GLN A 173 -11.71 -28.94 -13.95
C GLN A 173 -11.66 -28.58 -12.46
N MET A 174 -10.51 -28.69 -11.83
CA MET A 174 -10.35 -28.36 -10.43
C MET A 174 -10.58 -26.87 -10.13
N VAL A 175 -10.13 -25.99 -11.02
CA VAL A 175 -10.43 -24.55 -10.94
C VAL A 175 -11.92 -24.29 -11.01
N VAL A 176 -12.63 -24.96 -11.93
CA VAL A 176 -14.08 -24.85 -12.09
C VAL A 176 -14.81 -25.37 -10.85
N ASP A 177 -14.44 -26.54 -10.34
CA ASP A 177 -15.06 -27.14 -9.17
C ASP A 177 -14.90 -26.26 -7.91
N ARG A 178 -13.69 -25.77 -7.66
CA ARG A 178 -13.42 -24.82 -6.56
C ARG A 178 -14.20 -23.51 -6.70
N THR A 179 -14.29 -23.01 -7.92
CA THR A 179 -15.06 -21.79 -8.19
C THR A 179 -16.54 -22.01 -7.90
N ASN A 180 -17.13 -23.11 -8.37
CA ASN A 180 -18.54 -23.39 -8.17
C ASN A 180 -18.85 -23.69 -6.68
N GLU A 181 -17.97 -24.39 -5.97
CA GLU A 181 -18.07 -24.58 -4.53
C GLU A 181 -18.05 -23.25 -3.76
N TYR A 182 -17.15 -22.32 -4.15
CA TYR A 182 -17.12 -20.99 -3.58
C TYR A 182 -18.40 -20.20 -3.85
N LEU A 183 -18.91 -20.25 -5.08
CA LEU A 183 -20.16 -19.59 -5.46
C LEU A 183 -21.35 -20.10 -4.65
N ASP A 184 -21.51 -21.42 -4.53
CA ASP A 184 -22.57 -22.07 -3.77
C ASP A 184 -22.50 -21.79 -2.28
N SER A 185 -21.27 -21.72 -1.73
CA SER A 185 -21.06 -21.56 -0.30
C SER A 185 -21.14 -20.11 0.18
N HIS A 186 -20.75 -19.14 -0.67
CA HIS A 186 -20.50 -17.77 -0.21
C HIS A 186 -21.19 -16.67 -1.05
N VAL A 187 -21.57 -16.95 -2.29
CA VAL A 187 -22.09 -15.88 -3.18
C VAL A 187 -23.59 -15.98 -3.34
N ALA A 188 -24.12 -17.08 -3.89
CA ALA A 188 -25.53 -17.22 -4.19
C ALA A 188 -26.00 -18.67 -4.15
N GLN A 189 -27.21 -18.89 -3.67
CA GLN A 189 -27.88 -20.18 -3.64
C GLN A 189 -29.07 -20.18 -4.61
N TRP A 190 -29.31 -21.33 -5.26
CA TRP A 190 -30.42 -21.54 -6.16
C TRP A 190 -31.54 -22.31 -5.46
N GLU A 191 -32.78 -22.10 -5.92
CA GLU A 191 -33.96 -22.81 -5.41
C GLU A 191 -33.81 -24.33 -5.55
N ASN A 192 -34.51 -25.06 -4.72
CA ASN A 192 -34.60 -26.53 -4.72
C ASN A 192 -33.24 -27.23 -4.46
N GLY A 193 -32.25 -26.57 -3.87
CA GLY A 193 -30.95 -27.16 -3.55
C GLY A 193 -30.06 -27.39 -4.78
N VAL A 194 -30.33 -26.72 -5.88
CA VAL A 194 -29.51 -26.76 -7.10
C VAL A 194 -28.23 -25.95 -6.87
N GLY A 195 -27.09 -26.53 -7.23
CA GLY A 195 -25.79 -25.84 -7.21
C GLY A 195 -25.37 -25.36 -8.60
N PHE A 196 -24.33 -24.50 -8.65
CA PHE A 196 -23.78 -24.03 -9.93
C PHE A 196 -23.28 -25.17 -10.82
N ASN A 197 -22.79 -26.27 -10.25
CA ASN A 197 -22.39 -27.48 -11.00
C ASN A 197 -23.56 -28.21 -11.69
N ASP A 198 -24.78 -27.99 -11.26
CA ASP A 198 -25.97 -28.62 -11.85
C ASP A 198 -26.52 -27.84 -13.04
N LEU A 199 -26.14 -26.57 -13.16
CA LEU A 199 -26.69 -25.63 -14.15
C LEU A 199 -25.87 -25.67 -15.45
N VAL A 200 -26.57 -25.74 -16.57
CA VAL A 200 -25.97 -25.82 -17.92
C VAL A 200 -26.32 -24.64 -18.82
N ALA A 201 -27.30 -23.84 -18.44
CA ALA A 201 -27.68 -22.64 -19.16
C ALA A 201 -28.42 -21.66 -18.26
N TYR A 202 -28.39 -20.40 -18.64
CA TYR A 202 -29.03 -19.30 -17.93
C TYR A 202 -29.89 -18.48 -18.87
N SER A 203 -30.97 -17.93 -18.34
CA SER A 203 -31.89 -17.04 -19.07
C SER A 203 -32.42 -15.96 -18.17
N VAL A 204 -32.84 -14.85 -18.75
CA VAL A 204 -33.55 -13.78 -18.02
C VAL A 204 -35.01 -13.78 -18.44
N SER A 205 -35.88 -13.55 -17.48
CA SER A 205 -37.33 -13.40 -17.73
C SER A 205 -37.81 -12.12 -17.08
N LYS A 206 -38.83 -11.50 -17.71
CA LYS A 206 -39.46 -10.27 -17.25
C LYS A 206 -40.78 -10.61 -16.57
N ASP A 207 -41.02 -10.11 -15.37
CA ASP A 207 -42.28 -10.29 -14.66
C ASP A 207 -43.38 -9.29 -15.14
N SER A 208 -44.58 -9.37 -14.54
CA SER A 208 -45.69 -8.47 -14.83
C SER A 208 -45.43 -7.01 -14.51
N ASP A 209 -44.53 -6.74 -13.57
CA ASP A 209 -44.15 -5.39 -13.13
C ASP A 209 -43.02 -4.81 -13.97
N GLY A 210 -42.55 -5.59 -14.94
CA GLY A 210 -41.49 -5.18 -15.85
C GLY A 210 -40.07 -5.41 -15.30
N LYS A 211 -39.91 -6.10 -14.17
CA LYS A 211 -38.63 -6.39 -13.53
C LYS A 211 -38.04 -7.69 -14.07
N PHE A 212 -36.75 -7.68 -14.34
CA PHE A 212 -36.00 -8.86 -14.80
C PHE A 212 -35.52 -9.73 -13.65
N SER A 213 -35.53 -11.05 -13.86
CA SER A 213 -34.96 -12.07 -12.98
C SER A 213 -34.11 -13.06 -13.76
N ILE A 214 -33.09 -13.63 -13.10
CA ILE A 214 -32.25 -14.68 -13.68
C ILE A 214 -32.82 -16.06 -13.35
N LYS A 215 -32.74 -17.01 -14.29
CA LYS A 215 -33.03 -18.43 -14.08
C LYS A 215 -31.92 -19.28 -14.62
N GLY A 216 -31.52 -20.29 -13.83
CA GLY A 216 -30.65 -21.36 -14.25
C GLY A 216 -31.43 -22.58 -14.68
N ARG A 217 -30.97 -23.30 -15.72
CA ARG A 217 -31.55 -24.54 -16.21
C ARG A 217 -30.57 -25.69 -15.94
N THR A 218 -31.09 -26.73 -15.27
CA THR A 218 -30.32 -27.94 -14.95
C THR A 218 -30.12 -28.86 -16.16
N LYS A 219 -29.18 -29.81 -16.05
CA LYS A 219 -28.98 -30.89 -17.05
C LYS A 219 -30.25 -31.68 -17.32
N GLY A 220 -31.14 -31.82 -16.32
CA GLY A 220 -32.44 -32.50 -16.44
C GLY A 220 -33.57 -31.62 -17.04
N GLY A 221 -33.29 -30.35 -17.38
CA GLY A 221 -34.23 -29.41 -17.99
C GLY A 221 -35.10 -28.64 -16.97
N ALA A 222 -34.95 -28.86 -15.67
CA ALA A 222 -35.65 -28.09 -14.65
C ALA A 222 -35.06 -26.67 -14.54
N GLU A 223 -35.92 -25.69 -14.25
CA GLU A 223 -35.48 -24.31 -13.98
C GLU A 223 -35.41 -24.03 -12.47
N ALA A 224 -34.46 -23.23 -12.07
CA ALA A 224 -34.31 -22.72 -10.70
C ALA A 224 -34.04 -21.21 -10.74
N GLY A 225 -34.68 -20.46 -9.84
CA GLY A 225 -34.38 -19.06 -9.57
C GLY A 225 -33.33 -18.93 -8.46
N LEU A 226 -32.86 -17.72 -8.21
CA LEU A 226 -32.06 -17.46 -7.01
C LEU A 226 -32.93 -17.50 -5.74
N GLN A 227 -32.43 -18.06 -4.65
CA GLN A 227 -33.11 -18.01 -3.35
C GLN A 227 -33.24 -16.56 -2.84
N ASP A 228 -32.22 -15.74 -3.07
CA ASP A 228 -32.26 -14.29 -2.88
C ASP A 228 -32.22 -13.57 -4.23
N PRO A 229 -33.39 -13.16 -4.77
CA PRO A 229 -33.46 -12.47 -6.04
C PRO A 229 -32.78 -11.09 -6.05
N ALA A 230 -32.55 -10.48 -4.88
CA ALA A 230 -31.91 -9.17 -4.78
C ALA A 230 -30.43 -9.21 -5.21
N LYS A 231 -29.80 -10.36 -5.16
CA LYS A 231 -28.42 -10.54 -5.64
C LYS A 231 -28.25 -10.38 -7.15
N PHE A 232 -29.30 -10.58 -7.94
CA PHE A 232 -29.26 -10.33 -9.38
C PHE A 232 -29.40 -8.83 -9.65
N VAL A 233 -28.39 -8.21 -10.24
CA VAL A 233 -28.35 -6.74 -10.44
C VAL A 233 -28.36 -6.32 -11.90
N GLY A 234 -28.16 -7.24 -12.85
CA GLY A 234 -28.26 -6.91 -14.25
C GLY A 234 -27.71 -7.94 -15.22
N PHE A 235 -27.76 -7.62 -16.51
CA PHE A 235 -27.39 -8.53 -17.57
C PHE A 235 -27.07 -7.80 -18.87
N ASN A 236 -26.47 -8.52 -19.82
CA ASN A 236 -26.34 -8.11 -21.22
C ASN A 236 -26.79 -9.21 -22.17
N LEU A 237 -27.31 -8.79 -23.31
CA LEU A 237 -27.74 -9.66 -24.40
C LEU A 237 -26.82 -9.49 -25.61
N GLU A 238 -26.59 -10.58 -26.33
CA GLU A 238 -26.04 -10.56 -27.68
C GLU A 238 -27.14 -11.05 -28.65
N GLY A 239 -27.72 -10.10 -29.38
CA GLY A 239 -29.02 -10.32 -30.03
C GLY A 239 -30.14 -10.52 -29.01
N GLU A 240 -30.80 -11.68 -29.05
CA GLU A 240 -31.85 -12.05 -28.08
C GLU A 240 -31.35 -13.00 -26.98
N GLN A 241 -30.07 -13.37 -27.01
CA GLN A 241 -29.47 -14.37 -26.12
C GLN A 241 -28.72 -13.72 -24.97
N LEU A 242 -28.84 -14.29 -23.77
CA LEU A 242 -28.07 -13.86 -22.61
C LEU A 242 -26.60 -14.15 -22.86
N SER A 243 -25.78 -13.11 -22.87
CA SER A 243 -24.31 -13.21 -23.03
C SER A 243 -23.56 -13.09 -21.71
N GLU A 244 -24.12 -12.34 -20.76
CA GLU A 244 -23.55 -12.20 -19.42
C GLU A 244 -24.59 -11.73 -18.40
N PHE A 245 -24.37 -12.03 -17.14
CA PHE A 245 -25.18 -11.52 -16.02
C PHE A 245 -24.29 -11.11 -14.84
N PHE A 246 -24.87 -10.30 -13.96
CA PHE A 246 -24.17 -9.75 -12.80
C PHE A 246 -24.93 -10.13 -11.53
N LEU A 247 -24.17 -10.67 -10.55
CA LEU A 247 -24.61 -10.80 -9.18
C LEU A 247 -23.85 -9.80 -8.31
N GLU A 248 -24.47 -9.35 -7.22
CA GLU A 248 -23.86 -8.53 -6.19
C GLU A 248 -24.02 -9.19 -4.85
N ASP A 249 -22.94 -9.26 -4.09
CA ASP A 249 -22.90 -9.80 -2.74
C ASP A 249 -21.94 -8.97 -1.88
N ASN A 250 -22.39 -8.58 -0.67
CA ASN A 250 -21.64 -7.69 0.24
C ASN A 250 -21.11 -6.41 -0.45
N GLY A 251 -21.89 -5.86 -1.41
CA GLY A 251 -21.56 -4.64 -2.14
C GLY A 251 -20.52 -4.80 -3.26
N MET A 252 -20.08 -6.00 -3.55
CA MET A 252 -19.14 -6.32 -4.64
C MET A 252 -19.82 -7.15 -5.71
N LYS A 253 -19.49 -6.89 -6.98
CA LYS A 253 -20.12 -7.56 -8.13
C LYS A 253 -19.29 -8.70 -8.67
N LEU A 254 -20.00 -9.72 -9.17
CA LEU A 254 -19.45 -10.81 -9.96
C LEU A 254 -20.09 -10.76 -11.34
N ARG A 255 -19.29 -10.86 -12.41
CA ARG A 255 -19.72 -10.84 -13.81
C ARG A 255 -19.52 -12.22 -14.42
N PHE A 256 -20.62 -12.87 -14.74
CA PHE A 256 -20.66 -14.21 -15.32
C PHE A 256 -20.79 -14.09 -16.85
N ARG A 257 -19.75 -14.46 -17.57
CA ARG A 257 -19.78 -14.48 -19.05
C ARG A 257 -20.17 -15.86 -19.55
N LEU A 258 -21.06 -15.93 -20.49
CA LEU A 258 -21.65 -17.16 -21.01
C LEU A 258 -21.16 -17.46 -22.43
N TYR A 259 -21.20 -18.73 -22.80
CA TYR A 259 -21.10 -19.16 -24.18
C TYR A 259 -22.43 -18.88 -24.93
N GLU A 260 -22.42 -19.05 -26.26
CA GLU A 260 -23.55 -18.83 -27.11
C GLU A 260 -24.81 -19.59 -26.62
N GLY A 261 -25.92 -18.92 -26.60
CA GLY A 261 -27.19 -19.47 -26.13
C GLY A 261 -27.37 -19.44 -24.62
N GLY A 262 -26.59 -18.61 -23.89
CA GLY A 262 -26.68 -18.48 -22.44
C GLY A 262 -26.16 -19.72 -21.70
N LYS A 263 -25.22 -20.46 -22.30
CA LYS A 263 -24.75 -21.75 -21.80
C LYS A 263 -23.39 -21.63 -21.08
N VAL A 264 -23.11 -22.60 -20.24
CA VAL A 264 -21.76 -22.94 -19.78
C VAL A 264 -21.15 -24.00 -20.68
N ASP A 265 -19.88 -24.30 -20.51
CA ASP A 265 -19.22 -25.43 -21.22
C ASP A 265 -19.92 -26.75 -20.86
N ALA A 266 -20.26 -27.53 -21.88
CA ALA A 266 -21.06 -28.76 -21.70
C ALA A 266 -20.25 -29.92 -21.06
N GLU A 267 -18.93 -29.88 -21.17
CA GLU A 267 -18.06 -30.95 -20.66
C GLU A 267 -17.75 -30.77 -19.16
N ASN A 268 -17.44 -29.53 -18.75
CA ASN A 268 -16.96 -29.26 -17.40
C ASN A 268 -17.78 -28.25 -16.59
N GLY A 269 -18.84 -27.67 -17.17
CA GLY A 269 -19.68 -26.67 -16.47
C GLY A 269 -19.06 -25.28 -16.32
N GLN A 270 -17.95 -25.02 -17.02
CA GLN A 270 -17.22 -23.75 -16.94
C GLN A 270 -18.01 -22.61 -17.60
N PHE A 271 -18.12 -21.47 -16.93
CA PHE A 271 -18.47 -20.21 -17.57
C PHE A 271 -17.42 -19.85 -18.63
N LYS A 272 -17.80 -19.11 -19.67
CA LYS A 272 -16.83 -18.55 -20.62
C LYS A 272 -15.75 -17.74 -19.89
N ASP A 273 -16.16 -17.02 -18.84
CA ASP A 273 -15.29 -16.41 -17.85
C ASP A 273 -16.12 -16.03 -16.61
N LEU A 274 -15.48 -16.05 -15.43
CA LEU A 274 -16.03 -15.47 -14.22
C LEU A 274 -15.10 -14.34 -13.76
N ILE A 275 -15.62 -13.12 -13.84
CA ILE A 275 -14.86 -11.90 -13.51
C ILE A 275 -15.36 -11.37 -12.18
N VAL A 276 -14.46 -11.21 -11.22
CA VAL A 276 -14.76 -10.65 -9.89
C VAL A 276 -14.44 -9.17 -9.84
N GLU A 277 -15.27 -8.36 -9.18
CA GLU A 277 -14.90 -7.04 -8.72
C GLU A 277 -13.90 -7.20 -7.56
N SER A 278 -12.80 -6.46 -7.58
CA SER A 278 -11.64 -6.75 -6.73
C SER A 278 -11.01 -5.48 -6.17
N ALA A 279 -9.93 -4.95 -6.75
CA ALA A 279 -9.31 -3.73 -6.26
C ALA A 279 -10.24 -2.53 -6.47
N VAL A 280 -11.12 -2.29 -5.49
CA VAL A 280 -12.07 -1.17 -5.51
C VAL A 280 -11.32 0.15 -5.51
N THR A 281 -10.23 0.22 -4.76
CA THR A 281 -9.31 1.35 -4.69
C THR A 281 -7.89 0.92 -5.03
N THR A 282 -7.11 1.86 -5.56
CA THR A 282 -5.68 1.68 -5.85
C THR A 282 -4.91 2.91 -5.38
N ILE A 283 -3.85 2.69 -4.61
CA ILE A 283 -2.90 3.75 -4.23
C ILE A 283 -1.83 3.84 -5.33
N VAL A 284 -1.78 4.97 -6.01
CA VAL A 284 -0.69 5.32 -6.94
C VAL A 284 0.46 5.87 -6.10
N ASP A 285 1.53 5.09 -5.99
CA ASP A 285 2.58 5.32 -5.01
C ASP A 285 3.76 6.11 -5.57
N PHE A 286 4.06 7.25 -4.94
CA PHE A 286 5.26 8.07 -5.14
C PHE A 286 6.24 7.91 -3.96
N GLU A 287 6.00 6.95 -3.08
CA GLU A 287 6.76 6.80 -1.83
C GLU A 287 7.52 5.47 -1.81
N ASP A 288 7.14 4.49 -1.01
CA ASP A 288 7.96 3.31 -0.70
C ASP A 288 8.20 2.36 -1.89
N ALA A 289 7.28 2.31 -2.83
CA ALA A 289 7.38 1.39 -3.98
C ALA A 289 8.18 1.95 -5.17
N VAL A 290 8.73 3.15 -5.08
CA VAL A 290 9.43 3.82 -6.19
C VAL A 290 10.86 4.24 -5.85
N ALA A 291 11.69 4.38 -6.87
CA ALA A 291 13.00 4.99 -6.80
C ALA A 291 12.98 6.30 -7.62
N ILE A 292 12.67 7.41 -6.97
CA ILE A 292 12.64 8.76 -7.56
C ILE A 292 13.72 9.58 -6.86
N VAL A 293 14.82 9.85 -7.53
CA VAL A 293 15.96 10.53 -6.92
C VAL A 293 16.35 11.85 -7.60
N ASP A 294 15.84 12.11 -8.81
CA ASP A 294 16.09 13.33 -9.58
C ASP A 294 14.88 13.72 -10.45
N ALA A 295 15.02 14.82 -11.21
CA ALA A 295 13.95 15.36 -12.04
C ALA A 295 13.51 14.39 -13.15
N GLU A 296 14.42 13.61 -13.73
CA GLU A 296 14.13 12.61 -14.75
C GLU A 296 13.14 11.54 -14.19
N ASP A 297 13.45 11.00 -13.01
CA ASP A 297 12.59 10.02 -12.33
C ASP A 297 11.22 10.64 -11.94
N MET A 298 11.23 11.87 -11.41
CA MET A 298 10.01 12.58 -11.01
C MET A 298 9.10 12.88 -12.20
N VAL A 299 9.67 13.34 -13.31
CA VAL A 299 8.92 13.62 -14.55
C VAL A 299 8.31 12.35 -15.11
N LEU A 300 9.05 11.22 -15.11
CA LEU A 300 8.50 9.92 -15.52
C LEU A 300 7.29 9.53 -14.65
N ALA A 301 7.42 9.66 -13.34
CA ALA A 301 6.37 9.32 -12.39
C ALA A 301 5.13 10.23 -12.57
N LEU A 302 5.32 11.55 -12.65
CA LEU A 302 4.24 12.52 -12.85
C LEU A 302 3.56 12.36 -14.21
N ARG A 303 4.30 12.03 -15.28
CA ARG A 303 3.75 11.76 -16.61
C ARG A 303 2.87 10.50 -16.61
N ASN A 304 3.30 9.44 -15.93
CA ASN A 304 2.47 8.25 -15.76
C ASN A 304 1.20 8.56 -14.94
N TYR A 305 1.31 9.34 -13.87
CA TYR A 305 0.16 9.77 -13.08
C TYR A 305 -0.82 10.62 -13.90
N LEU A 306 -0.30 11.58 -14.68
CA LEU A 306 -1.10 12.38 -15.59
C LEU A 306 -1.88 11.52 -16.60
N GLY A 307 -1.21 10.52 -17.19
CA GLY A 307 -1.84 9.58 -18.12
C GLY A 307 -2.87 8.66 -17.45
N LEU A 308 -2.66 8.27 -16.19
CA LEU A 308 -3.66 7.54 -15.40
C LEU A 308 -4.91 8.39 -15.17
N ILE A 309 -4.75 9.64 -14.75
CA ILE A 309 -5.85 10.57 -14.46
C ILE A 309 -6.62 10.93 -15.74
N ARG A 310 -5.92 11.20 -16.84
CA ARG A 310 -6.55 11.39 -18.17
C ARG A 310 -7.21 10.13 -18.71
N GLY A 311 -6.72 8.94 -18.29
CA GLY A 311 -7.18 7.64 -18.78
C GLY A 311 -6.60 7.26 -20.14
N ASP A 312 -5.49 7.84 -20.54
CA ASP A 312 -4.79 7.61 -21.81
C ASP A 312 -3.40 6.96 -21.65
N LEU A 313 -2.99 6.63 -20.43
CA LEU A 313 -1.72 5.94 -20.18
C LEU A 313 -1.68 4.61 -20.91
N GLN A 314 -0.62 4.40 -21.67
CA GLN A 314 -0.33 3.16 -22.39
C GLN A 314 0.96 2.53 -21.89
N ALA A 315 0.97 1.22 -21.80
CA ALA A 315 2.16 0.46 -21.47
C ALA A 315 2.41 -0.65 -22.48
N TYR A 316 3.66 -0.80 -22.89
CA TYR A 316 4.07 -1.80 -23.86
C TYR A 316 4.63 -3.03 -23.13
N SER A 317 4.13 -4.21 -23.46
CA SER A 317 4.72 -5.45 -22.99
C SER A 317 6.00 -5.77 -23.78
N SER A 318 6.87 -6.60 -23.19
CA SER A 318 8.07 -7.12 -23.88
C SER A 318 7.75 -7.89 -25.17
N ARG A 319 6.49 -8.34 -25.33
CA ARG A 319 5.98 -9.05 -26.52
C ARG A 319 5.29 -8.13 -27.53
N GLY A 320 5.35 -6.82 -27.33
CA GLY A 320 4.75 -5.82 -28.23
C GLY A 320 3.24 -5.59 -28.08
N SER A 321 2.57 -6.24 -27.11
CA SER A 321 1.18 -5.92 -26.81
C SER A 321 1.09 -4.60 -26.02
N VAL A 322 0.07 -3.79 -26.34
CA VAL A 322 -0.21 -2.55 -25.64
C VAL A 322 -1.28 -2.79 -24.59
N LYS A 323 -1.01 -2.39 -23.34
CA LYS A 323 -2.01 -2.32 -22.28
C LYS A 323 -2.51 -0.88 -22.17
N THR A 324 -3.81 -0.70 -22.07
CA THR A 324 -4.48 0.59 -21.94
C THR A 324 -5.40 0.59 -20.72
N ILE A 325 -5.87 1.74 -20.31
CA ILE A 325 -6.90 1.87 -19.29
C ILE A 325 -8.23 1.33 -19.85
N ASN A 326 -8.91 0.48 -19.08
CA ASN A 326 -10.15 -0.17 -19.49
C ASN A 326 -11.33 0.83 -19.56
N PRO A 327 -12.21 0.70 -20.58
CA PRO A 327 -13.48 1.42 -20.62
C PRO A 327 -14.46 0.86 -19.60
N ASP A 328 -15.38 1.71 -19.12
CA ASP A 328 -16.42 1.32 -18.19
C ASP A 328 -17.35 0.23 -18.78
N ILE A 329 -17.94 -0.58 -17.91
CA ILE A 329 -18.75 -1.73 -18.26
C ILE A 329 -20.23 -1.33 -18.25
N ASN A 330 -20.87 -1.31 -19.43
CA ASN A 330 -22.29 -1.02 -19.56
C ASN A 330 -23.10 -2.32 -19.48
N TYR A 331 -24.24 -2.27 -18.78
CA TYR A 331 -25.17 -3.39 -18.67
C TYR A 331 -26.61 -2.91 -18.45
N THR A 332 -27.56 -3.81 -18.59
CA THR A 332 -28.99 -3.54 -18.34
C THR A 332 -29.32 -3.92 -16.90
N GLY A 333 -29.84 -2.99 -16.12
CA GLY A 333 -30.31 -3.24 -14.76
C GLY A 333 -31.58 -4.11 -14.71
N VAL A 334 -31.93 -4.56 -13.50
CA VAL A 334 -33.12 -5.39 -13.26
C VAL A 334 -34.44 -4.70 -13.62
N ASP A 335 -34.47 -3.38 -13.66
CA ASP A 335 -35.61 -2.56 -14.08
C ASP A 335 -35.62 -2.26 -15.60
N GLY A 336 -34.62 -2.75 -16.33
CA GLY A 336 -34.41 -2.49 -17.74
C GLY A 336 -33.71 -1.18 -18.07
N SER A 337 -33.29 -0.41 -17.04
CA SER A 337 -32.53 0.82 -17.25
C SER A 337 -31.06 0.54 -17.58
N PRO A 338 -30.40 1.41 -18.38
CA PRO A 338 -28.96 1.29 -18.60
C PRO A 338 -28.19 1.59 -17.31
N GLN A 339 -27.24 0.74 -17.00
CA GLN A 339 -26.33 0.84 -15.86
C GLN A 339 -24.88 0.85 -16.33
N THR A 340 -24.00 1.41 -15.53
CA THR A 340 -22.57 1.45 -15.82
C THR A 340 -21.79 1.08 -14.55
N ALA A 341 -20.96 0.05 -14.62
CA ALA A 341 -19.98 -0.27 -13.61
C ALA A 341 -18.62 0.33 -14.01
N LYS A 342 -17.99 1.05 -13.09
CA LYS A 342 -16.65 1.63 -13.31
C LYS A 342 -15.64 0.49 -13.51
N ALA A 343 -14.87 0.55 -14.59
CA ALA A 343 -13.89 -0.50 -14.91
C ALA A 343 -12.57 -0.35 -14.17
N THR A 344 -12.23 0.86 -13.77
CA THR A 344 -10.99 1.14 -13.04
C THR A 344 -11.24 1.27 -11.54
N SER A 345 -10.20 0.98 -10.75
CA SER A 345 -10.17 1.36 -9.34
C SER A 345 -10.33 2.87 -9.17
N LEU A 346 -10.87 3.32 -8.04
CA LEU A 346 -10.68 4.71 -7.62
C LEU A 346 -9.23 4.89 -7.18
N MET A 347 -8.51 5.79 -7.83
CA MET A 347 -7.10 6.00 -7.56
C MET A 347 -6.91 7.13 -6.54
N SER A 348 -6.25 6.81 -5.43
CA SER A 348 -5.63 7.74 -4.51
C SER A 348 -4.14 7.88 -4.83
N VAL A 349 -3.47 8.89 -4.30
CA VAL A 349 -2.03 9.10 -4.47
C VAL A 349 -1.33 9.15 -3.13
N ARG A 350 -0.20 8.45 -2.98
CA ARG A 350 0.66 8.55 -1.81
C ARG A 350 1.92 9.32 -2.17
N ASN A 351 2.03 10.55 -1.66
CA ASN A 351 3.25 11.35 -1.72
C ASN A 351 4.15 11.04 -0.52
N VAL A 352 5.43 11.42 -0.61
CA VAL A 352 6.41 11.27 0.48
C VAL A 352 6.05 12.12 1.71
N SER A 353 6.65 11.79 2.86
CA SER A 353 6.43 12.51 4.11
C SER A 353 7.38 13.68 4.31
N LEU A 354 7.23 14.36 5.45
CA LEU A 354 7.92 15.61 5.78
C LEU A 354 9.44 15.50 5.90
N HIS A 355 10.00 14.31 6.08
CA HIS A 355 11.44 14.08 6.20
C HIS A 355 12.19 14.04 4.86
N MET A 356 11.46 13.92 3.75
CA MET A 356 12.03 13.87 2.40
C MET A 356 12.30 15.26 1.86
N TYR A 357 13.54 15.46 1.42
CA TYR A 357 14.00 16.69 0.76
C TYR A 357 14.52 16.37 -0.65
N THR A 358 14.47 17.37 -1.51
CA THR A 358 14.90 17.25 -2.91
C THR A 358 15.67 18.49 -3.37
N ASP A 359 16.65 18.27 -4.24
CA ASP A 359 17.42 19.29 -4.95
C ASP A 359 16.87 19.61 -6.35
N MET A 360 15.81 18.92 -6.79
CA MET A 360 15.14 19.19 -8.07
C MET A 360 14.57 20.61 -8.15
N VAL A 361 14.21 21.16 -7.00
CA VAL A 361 13.79 22.55 -6.83
C VAL A 361 14.49 23.11 -5.60
N LYS A 362 15.00 24.33 -5.70
CA LYS A 362 15.63 25.05 -4.58
C LYS A 362 14.97 26.41 -4.40
N VAL A 363 14.77 26.80 -3.16
CA VAL A 363 14.26 28.13 -2.78
C VAL A 363 15.31 28.84 -1.92
N GLY A 364 15.77 30.02 -2.39
CA GLY A 364 16.88 30.72 -1.74
C GLY A 364 18.20 29.94 -1.77
N GLY A 365 18.37 29.00 -2.71
CA GLY A 365 19.54 28.12 -2.85
C GLY A 365 19.49 26.85 -2.01
N GLU A 366 18.47 26.67 -1.16
CA GLU A 366 18.30 25.50 -0.28
C GLU A 366 17.33 24.47 -0.90
N GLU A 367 17.56 23.17 -0.65
CA GLU A 367 16.65 22.07 -0.99
C GLU A 367 15.29 22.26 -0.33
N ILE A 368 14.23 21.79 -0.99
CA ILE A 368 12.87 21.89 -0.47
C ILE A 368 12.35 20.55 0.05
N SER A 369 11.32 20.58 0.90
CA SER A 369 10.57 19.36 1.21
C SER A 369 9.88 18.83 -0.06
N GLU A 370 10.25 17.65 -0.51
CA GLU A 370 9.71 16.97 -1.68
C GLU A 370 8.19 16.78 -1.58
N ARG A 371 7.68 16.60 -0.35
CA ARG A 371 6.24 16.53 -0.05
C ARG A 371 5.47 17.73 -0.62
N MET A 372 6.01 18.95 -0.53
CA MET A 372 5.33 20.16 -1.00
C MET A 372 5.22 20.17 -2.52
N LEU A 373 6.26 19.75 -3.22
CA LEU A 373 6.28 19.58 -4.67
C LEU A 373 5.25 18.51 -5.11
N GLY A 374 5.33 17.32 -4.51
CA GLY A 374 4.45 16.19 -4.83
C GLY A 374 2.97 16.53 -4.60
N VAL A 375 2.63 17.07 -3.41
CA VAL A 375 1.25 17.47 -3.07
C VAL A 375 0.70 18.51 -4.04
N LEU A 376 1.47 19.54 -4.38
CA LEU A 376 1.02 20.57 -5.32
C LEU A 376 0.77 20.00 -6.71
N LEU A 377 1.75 19.29 -7.30
CA LEU A 377 1.65 18.82 -8.68
C LEU A 377 0.62 17.72 -8.86
N THR A 378 0.56 16.76 -7.93
CA THR A 378 -0.45 15.68 -8.00
C THR A 378 -1.87 16.23 -7.80
N THR A 379 -2.05 17.26 -6.96
CA THR A 379 -3.35 17.92 -6.80
C THR A 379 -3.73 18.70 -8.06
N LEU A 380 -2.81 19.47 -8.64
CA LEU A 380 -3.06 20.20 -9.88
C LEU A 380 -3.44 19.24 -11.02
N ILE A 381 -2.73 18.13 -11.18
CA ILE A 381 -3.05 17.09 -12.17
C ILE A 381 -4.45 16.52 -11.92
N ALA A 382 -4.72 16.05 -10.71
CA ALA A 382 -5.99 15.41 -10.38
C ALA A 382 -7.19 16.33 -10.55
N THR A 383 -7.06 17.63 -10.22
CA THR A 383 -8.18 18.57 -10.32
C THR A 383 -8.39 19.15 -11.71
N SER A 384 -7.34 19.20 -12.53
CA SER A 384 -7.41 19.83 -13.86
C SER A 384 -7.63 18.83 -15.00
N HIS A 385 -7.17 17.58 -14.84
CA HIS A 385 -7.15 16.59 -15.92
C HIS A 385 -8.09 15.41 -15.72
N ASP A 386 -8.76 15.28 -14.57
CA ASP A 386 -9.75 14.24 -14.30
C ASP A 386 -11.12 14.60 -14.90
N LYS A 387 -11.20 14.63 -16.22
CA LYS A 387 -12.43 15.03 -16.95
C LYS A 387 -13.29 13.84 -17.36
N GLY A 388 -12.75 12.62 -17.30
CA GLY A 388 -13.38 11.45 -17.90
C GLY A 388 -13.43 11.54 -19.44
N SER A 389 -14.13 10.59 -20.06
CA SER A 389 -14.38 10.50 -21.49
C SER A 389 -15.70 9.78 -21.74
N ASP A 390 -16.15 9.69 -23.03
CA ASP A 390 -17.34 8.89 -23.41
C ASP A 390 -17.23 7.42 -23.03
N ALA A 391 -15.99 6.91 -22.94
CA ALA A 391 -15.72 5.50 -22.62
C ALA A 391 -15.50 5.24 -21.14
N ARG A 392 -15.19 6.27 -20.34
CA ARG A 392 -14.84 6.14 -18.93
C ARG A 392 -15.20 7.41 -18.16
N GLY A 393 -15.86 7.27 -17.01
CA GLY A 393 -16.07 8.37 -16.08
C GLY A 393 -14.79 8.91 -15.48
N PRO A 394 -14.83 10.05 -14.76
CA PRO A 394 -13.67 10.60 -14.05
C PRO A 394 -13.19 9.63 -12.95
N ASN A 395 -11.95 9.80 -12.49
CA ASN A 395 -11.42 9.05 -11.35
C ASN A 395 -12.27 9.30 -10.09
N SER A 396 -12.47 10.55 -9.71
CA SER A 396 -13.40 10.93 -8.65
C SER A 396 -14.66 11.58 -9.22
N LYS A 397 -15.83 10.95 -9.02
CA LYS A 397 -17.13 11.54 -9.42
C LYS A 397 -17.51 12.75 -8.56
N LYS A 398 -17.01 12.80 -7.33
CA LYS A 398 -17.22 13.91 -6.39
C LYS A 398 -16.21 15.05 -6.59
N GLY A 399 -15.15 14.84 -7.36
CA GLY A 399 -14.10 15.82 -7.64
C GLY A 399 -13.09 15.96 -6.49
N TYR A 400 -12.95 14.96 -5.62
CA TYR A 400 -11.97 14.95 -4.55
C TYR A 400 -10.60 14.43 -5.00
N VAL A 401 -9.57 14.89 -4.28
CA VAL A 401 -8.19 14.39 -4.38
C VAL A 401 -7.87 13.62 -3.11
N TYR A 402 -7.71 12.31 -3.21
CA TYR A 402 -7.43 11.42 -2.11
C TYR A 402 -5.93 11.27 -1.91
N GLN A 403 -5.39 11.94 -0.88
CA GLN A 403 -3.96 11.97 -0.57
C GLN A 403 -3.63 11.08 0.61
N VAL A 404 -2.95 9.96 0.37
CA VAL A 404 -2.39 9.11 1.43
C VAL A 404 -1.15 9.78 1.99
N THR A 405 -1.09 9.90 3.31
CA THR A 405 0.00 10.59 4.00
C THR A 405 0.75 9.61 4.91
N PRO A 406 1.97 9.18 4.49
CA PRO A 406 2.78 8.21 5.23
C PRO A 406 3.61 8.84 6.33
N LYS A 407 4.11 8.01 7.25
CA LYS A 407 5.21 8.29 8.19
C LYS A 407 5.05 9.55 9.06
N LEU A 408 3.79 9.98 9.32
CA LEU A 408 3.50 11.01 10.31
C LEU A 408 3.58 10.41 11.73
N GLN A 409 4.13 11.18 12.68
CA GLN A 409 4.40 10.69 14.03
C GLN A 409 3.51 11.32 15.10
N THR A 410 2.86 12.45 14.83
CA THR A 410 2.08 13.18 15.83
C THR A 410 0.84 13.84 15.26
N ALA A 411 -0.11 14.16 16.13
CA ALA A 411 -1.28 14.96 15.80
C ALA A 411 -0.90 16.38 15.31
N GLU A 412 0.22 16.95 15.79
CA GLU A 412 0.73 18.23 15.29
C GLU A 412 1.17 18.15 13.84
N GLU A 413 1.85 17.06 13.46
CA GLU A 413 2.26 16.79 12.07
C GLU A 413 1.05 16.60 11.15
N VAL A 414 -0.01 15.90 11.63
CA VAL A 414 -1.29 15.79 10.91
C VAL A 414 -1.93 17.15 10.72
N GLY A 415 -1.98 17.98 11.78
CA GLY A 415 -2.52 19.33 11.69
C GLY A 415 -1.75 20.21 10.69
N GLU A 416 -0.42 20.06 10.61
CA GLU A 416 0.39 20.77 9.62
C GLU A 416 0.11 20.29 8.19
N GLN A 417 -0.10 18.99 8.00
CA GLN A 417 -0.51 18.44 6.70
C GLN A 417 -1.87 19.00 6.26
N VAL A 418 -2.82 19.10 7.17
CA VAL A 418 -4.13 19.72 6.89
C VAL A 418 -3.98 21.18 6.48
N ARG A 419 -3.13 21.95 7.19
CA ARG A 419 -2.85 23.35 6.82
C ARG A 419 -2.19 23.48 5.45
N LEU A 420 -1.28 22.56 5.11
CA LEU A 420 -0.69 22.51 3.76
C LEU A 420 -1.76 22.29 2.70
N PHE A 421 -2.69 21.33 2.92
CA PHE A 421 -3.80 21.11 1.99
C PHE A 421 -4.69 22.35 1.83
N GLU A 422 -5.06 23.01 2.93
CA GLU A 422 -5.84 24.26 2.88
C GLU A 422 -5.12 25.38 2.10
N ALA A 423 -3.80 25.44 2.24
CA ALA A 423 -3.00 26.41 1.50
C ALA A 423 -2.92 26.09 0.01
N VAL A 424 -2.78 24.82 -0.37
CA VAL A 424 -2.80 24.38 -1.77
C VAL A 424 -4.19 24.61 -2.38
N GLU A 425 -5.27 24.21 -1.72
CA GLU A 425 -6.64 24.49 -2.18
C GLU A 425 -6.86 25.98 -2.46
N THR A 426 -6.45 26.82 -1.52
CA THR A 426 -6.62 28.28 -1.64
C THR A 426 -5.86 28.84 -2.84
N ARG A 427 -4.59 28.44 -3.05
CA ARG A 427 -3.75 28.93 -4.13
C ARG A 427 -4.14 28.39 -5.51
N LEU A 428 -4.69 27.20 -5.53
CA LEU A 428 -5.22 26.61 -6.77
C LEU A 428 -6.66 27.08 -7.07
N GLY A 429 -7.33 27.77 -6.14
CA GLY A 429 -8.71 28.21 -6.29
C GLY A 429 -9.73 27.07 -6.12
N LEU A 430 -9.38 26.02 -5.38
CA LEU A 430 -10.24 24.86 -5.14
C LEU A 430 -11.20 25.11 -3.96
N ALA A 431 -12.30 24.38 -3.93
CA ALA A 431 -13.20 24.40 -2.81
C ALA A 431 -12.53 23.82 -1.55
N LYS A 432 -12.95 24.29 -0.37
CA LYS A 432 -12.46 23.72 0.90
C LYS A 432 -12.81 22.23 0.98
N ASN A 433 -11.86 21.43 1.46
CA ASN A 433 -11.97 19.96 1.59
C ASN A 433 -12.04 19.24 0.23
N THR A 434 -11.54 19.83 -0.84
CA THR A 434 -11.28 19.11 -2.10
C THR A 434 -10.18 18.06 -1.91
N MET A 435 -9.17 18.38 -1.09
CA MET A 435 -8.09 17.45 -0.74
C MET A 435 -8.45 16.72 0.54
N LEU A 436 -8.46 15.39 0.47
CA LEU A 436 -8.76 14.51 1.60
C LEU A 436 -7.49 13.77 2.03
N ILE A 437 -7.44 13.38 3.30
CA ILE A 437 -6.26 12.76 3.91
C ILE A 437 -6.54 11.30 4.27
N GLY A 438 -5.67 10.40 3.81
CA GLY A 438 -5.55 9.05 4.35
C GLY A 438 -4.39 9.01 5.34
N ILE A 439 -4.67 8.69 6.58
CA ILE A 439 -3.66 8.63 7.66
C ILE A 439 -3.10 7.23 7.73
N MET A 440 -1.78 7.11 7.47
CA MET A 440 -1.04 5.89 7.76
C MET A 440 -0.70 5.84 9.25
N ASN A 441 -1.27 4.87 9.94
CA ASN A 441 -0.89 4.54 11.31
C ASN A 441 0.27 3.54 11.26
N GLU A 442 1.48 4.02 11.12
CA GLU A 442 2.66 3.20 10.87
C GLU A 442 3.93 3.66 11.63
N GLU A 443 3.79 4.67 12.47
CA GLU A 443 4.83 5.10 13.38
C GLU A 443 4.36 4.93 14.83
N LEU A 444 5.28 4.60 15.73
CA LEU A 444 4.93 4.41 17.15
C LEU A 444 4.22 5.63 17.73
N GLY A 445 4.74 6.83 17.43
CA GLY A 445 4.15 8.08 17.90
C GLY A 445 2.72 8.30 17.37
N MET A 446 2.47 7.97 16.10
CA MET A 446 1.13 8.02 15.49
C MET A 446 0.18 7.06 16.20
N THR A 447 0.61 5.81 16.42
CA THR A 447 -0.21 4.80 17.12
C THR A 447 -0.65 5.30 18.50
N LEU A 448 0.27 5.92 19.25
CA LEU A 448 -0.01 6.43 20.60
C LEU A 448 -0.89 7.69 20.63
N GLN A 449 -1.04 8.38 19.51
CA GLN A 449 -1.80 9.63 19.34
C GLN A 449 -2.85 9.53 18.23
N LEU A 450 -3.33 8.32 17.91
CA LEU A 450 -4.23 8.13 16.78
C LEU A 450 -5.52 8.92 16.94
N SER A 451 -6.13 8.90 18.11
CA SER A 451 -7.36 9.66 18.40
C SER A 451 -7.20 11.16 18.20
N GLU A 452 -6.08 11.73 18.68
CA GLU A 452 -5.73 13.15 18.54
C GLU A 452 -5.45 13.49 17.08
N SER A 453 -4.80 12.59 16.35
CA SER A 453 -4.49 12.70 14.92
C SER A 453 -5.78 12.71 14.08
N LEU A 454 -6.74 11.83 14.40
CA LEU A 454 -8.04 11.83 13.74
C LEU A 454 -8.80 13.13 14.02
N ARG A 455 -8.71 13.66 15.25
CA ARG A 455 -9.34 14.95 15.59
C ARG A 455 -8.73 16.11 14.81
N ALA A 456 -7.40 16.11 14.61
CA ALA A 456 -6.70 17.15 13.86
C ALA A 456 -7.13 17.21 12.37
N ALA A 457 -7.62 16.11 11.82
CA ALA A 457 -8.04 15.99 10.42
C ALA A 457 -9.53 15.63 10.24
N GLN A 458 -10.37 15.73 11.26
CA GLN A 458 -11.74 15.17 11.32
C GLN A 458 -12.66 15.54 10.14
N SER A 459 -12.37 16.63 9.42
CA SER A 459 -13.17 17.08 8.27
C SER A 459 -12.67 16.60 6.92
N ARG A 460 -11.59 15.79 6.87
CA ARG A 460 -10.89 15.43 5.63
C ARG A 460 -10.52 13.96 5.53
N ILE A 461 -10.80 13.12 6.54
CA ILE A 461 -10.32 11.74 6.58
C ILE A 461 -11.13 10.87 5.64
N PHE A 462 -10.43 10.14 4.76
CA PHE A 462 -11.03 9.11 3.92
C PHE A 462 -10.57 7.69 4.27
N PHE A 463 -9.41 7.53 4.94
CA PHE A 463 -9.05 6.28 5.57
C PHE A 463 -8.07 6.44 6.74
N THR A 464 -8.01 5.37 7.56
CA THR A 464 -6.87 5.03 8.41
C THR A 464 -6.36 3.66 7.99
N ASN A 465 -5.05 3.48 7.90
CA ASN A 465 -4.48 2.19 7.50
C ASN A 465 -3.30 1.80 8.38
N THR A 466 -3.21 0.52 8.75
CA THR A 466 -2.03 -0.02 9.41
C THR A 466 -0.95 -0.37 8.38
N GLY A 467 0.28 0.10 8.62
CA GLY A 467 1.49 -0.29 7.87
C GLY A 467 2.44 -1.04 8.81
N PHE A 468 2.20 -2.33 9.06
CA PHE A 468 2.92 -3.10 10.08
C PHE A 468 4.43 -3.18 9.83
N LEU A 469 4.87 -3.07 8.58
CA LEU A 469 6.29 -3.06 8.23
C LEU A 469 6.99 -1.83 8.80
N ASP A 470 6.53 -0.63 8.45
CA ASP A 470 7.04 0.62 9.01
C ASP A 470 6.83 0.71 10.52
N ARG A 471 5.67 0.24 11.02
CA ARG A 471 5.39 0.22 12.46
C ARG A 471 6.42 -0.62 13.23
N THR A 472 6.83 -1.75 12.66
CA THR A 472 7.88 -2.61 13.24
C THR A 472 9.23 -1.89 13.24
N GLY A 473 9.64 -1.30 12.13
CA GLY A 473 10.87 -0.52 12.04
C GLY A 473 10.89 0.65 13.03
N SER A 474 9.75 1.34 13.17
CA SER A 474 9.57 2.41 14.17
C SER A 474 9.69 1.90 15.60
N GLN A 475 9.06 0.75 15.94
CA GLN A 475 9.17 0.15 17.27
C GLN A 475 10.64 -0.13 17.64
N ILE A 476 11.37 -0.78 16.71
CA ILE A 476 12.79 -1.13 16.92
C ILE A 476 13.61 0.13 17.14
N ARG A 477 13.46 1.16 16.27
CA ARG A 477 14.26 2.38 16.39
C ARG A 477 13.96 3.17 17.66
N VAL A 478 12.68 3.40 17.94
CA VAL A 478 12.28 4.24 19.08
C VAL A 478 12.74 3.64 20.41
N GLN A 479 12.69 2.33 20.53
CA GLN A 479 13.08 1.63 21.75
C GLN A 479 14.42 0.88 21.61
N THR A 480 15.28 1.28 20.66
CA THR A 480 16.54 0.56 20.38
C THR A 480 17.45 0.40 21.59
N GLN A 481 17.42 1.34 22.53
CA GLN A 481 18.20 1.29 23.77
C GLN A 481 17.59 0.38 24.85
N ALA A 482 16.37 -0.13 24.65
CA ALA A 482 15.69 -1.01 25.61
C ALA A 482 16.35 -2.40 25.73
N GLY A 483 16.98 -2.88 24.67
CA GLY A 483 17.62 -4.20 24.65
C GLY A 483 17.73 -4.77 23.23
N PRO A 484 18.31 -5.97 23.07
CA PRO A 484 18.33 -6.63 21.78
C PRO A 484 16.89 -7.01 21.36
N VAL A 485 16.53 -6.68 20.12
CA VAL A 485 15.20 -6.98 19.57
C VAL A 485 15.10 -8.44 19.15
N ASP A 486 13.90 -9.01 19.27
CA ASP A 486 13.59 -10.40 18.90
C ASP A 486 13.71 -10.65 17.38
N LEU A 487 13.61 -11.90 16.98
CA LEU A 487 13.73 -12.33 15.57
C LEU A 487 12.61 -11.72 14.72
N ARG A 488 12.93 -11.38 13.47
CA ARG A 488 11.99 -10.76 12.52
C ARG A 488 10.65 -11.49 12.44
N ASP A 489 10.67 -12.81 12.35
CA ASP A 489 9.47 -13.62 12.19
C ASP A 489 8.59 -13.64 13.47
N ASP A 490 9.19 -13.41 14.64
CA ASP A 490 8.46 -13.34 15.91
C ASP A 490 7.84 -11.96 16.17
N LEU A 491 8.32 -10.91 15.51
CA LEU A 491 7.80 -9.54 15.66
C LEU A 491 6.34 -9.42 15.24
N THR A 492 5.90 -10.17 14.22
CA THR A 492 4.52 -10.16 13.76
C THR A 492 3.52 -10.68 14.80
N ARG A 493 3.99 -11.55 15.72
CA ARG A 493 3.20 -12.15 16.81
C ARG A 493 3.44 -11.48 18.16
N SER A 494 4.24 -10.43 18.18
CA SER A 494 4.53 -9.68 19.41
C SER A 494 3.30 -8.95 19.94
N VAL A 495 3.30 -8.67 21.26
CA VAL A 495 2.20 -7.96 21.93
C VAL A 495 1.93 -6.61 21.27
N PHE A 496 2.99 -5.83 20.96
CA PHE A 496 2.81 -4.51 20.37
C PHE A 496 2.11 -4.59 19.02
N ASN A 497 2.45 -5.57 18.17
CA ASN A 497 1.94 -5.64 16.80
C ASN A 497 0.47 -6.10 16.77
N ILE A 498 0.13 -7.13 17.57
CA ILE A 498 -1.26 -7.58 17.72
C ILE A 498 -2.13 -6.46 18.29
N SER A 499 -1.65 -5.78 19.32
CA SER A 499 -2.37 -4.67 19.97
C SER A 499 -2.54 -3.48 19.02
N TYR A 500 -1.53 -3.16 18.26
CA TYR A 500 -1.55 -2.09 17.26
C TYR A 500 -2.62 -2.30 16.18
N GLU A 501 -2.69 -3.52 15.64
CA GLU A 501 -3.68 -3.89 14.61
C GLU A 501 -5.13 -3.77 15.14
N LEU A 502 -5.37 -4.19 16.38
CA LEU A 502 -6.67 -4.06 17.05
C LEU A 502 -6.98 -2.61 17.43
N HIS A 503 -5.97 -1.88 17.93
CA HIS A 503 -6.10 -0.48 18.32
C HIS A 503 -6.53 0.40 17.16
N ASN A 504 -5.93 0.22 15.97
CA ASN A 504 -6.30 0.99 14.79
C ASN A 504 -7.78 0.82 14.44
N VAL A 505 -8.30 -0.41 14.48
CA VAL A 505 -9.71 -0.69 14.18
C VAL A 505 -10.63 -0.07 15.24
N ASP A 506 -10.35 -0.31 16.53
CA ASP A 506 -11.19 0.18 17.63
C ASP A 506 -11.29 1.72 17.63
N VAL A 507 -10.13 2.39 17.53
CA VAL A 507 -10.11 3.87 17.49
C VAL A 507 -10.83 4.41 16.27
N SER A 508 -10.61 3.82 15.09
CA SER A 508 -11.20 4.28 13.84
C SER A 508 -12.73 4.05 13.79
N LEU A 509 -13.21 2.90 14.28
CA LEU A 509 -14.64 2.62 14.41
C LEU A 509 -15.33 3.63 15.34
N ARG A 510 -14.79 3.83 16.55
CA ARG A 510 -15.36 4.76 17.54
C ARG A 510 -15.27 6.21 17.10
N ALA A 511 -14.31 6.57 16.28
CA ALA A 511 -14.23 7.87 15.64
C ALA A 511 -15.24 8.04 14.48
N GLY A 512 -15.82 6.95 13.97
CA GLY A 512 -16.79 6.95 12.88
C GLY A 512 -16.17 6.95 11.47
N VAL A 513 -14.90 6.56 11.32
CA VAL A 513 -14.21 6.53 10.01
C VAL A 513 -14.91 5.59 9.04
N HIS A 514 -15.33 4.41 9.49
CA HIS A 514 -15.97 3.36 8.66
C HIS A 514 -17.29 3.81 8.00
N ARG A 515 -17.95 4.85 8.51
CA ARG A 515 -19.24 5.31 7.96
C ARG A 515 -19.11 5.99 6.61
N GLN A 516 -17.92 6.47 6.27
CA GLN A 516 -17.66 7.20 5.03
C GLN A 516 -16.36 6.77 4.35
N GLY A 517 -15.40 6.20 5.10
CA GLY A 517 -14.07 5.88 4.64
C GLY A 517 -13.65 4.46 4.97
N LYS A 518 -12.36 4.19 4.83
CA LYS A 518 -11.79 2.86 5.00
C LYS A 518 -10.99 2.72 6.29
N ILE A 519 -11.08 1.52 6.88
CA ILE A 519 -10.17 1.04 7.92
C ILE A 519 -9.34 -0.06 7.26
N GLY A 520 -8.12 0.29 6.87
CA GLY A 520 -7.26 -0.57 6.08
C GLY A 520 -6.27 -1.38 6.90
N LYS A 521 -5.84 -2.47 6.31
CA LYS A 521 -4.88 -3.44 6.84
C LYS A 521 -3.69 -3.63 5.91
N GLY A 522 -2.62 -4.23 6.44
CA GLY A 522 -1.32 -4.34 5.80
C GLY A 522 -1.23 -5.19 4.53
N MET A 523 -0.05 -5.12 3.93
CA MET A 523 0.31 -5.72 2.65
C MET A 523 0.46 -7.24 2.74
N GLN A 524 0.14 -7.95 1.65
CA GLN A 524 0.57 -9.31 1.42
C GLN A 524 2.03 -9.34 0.96
N VAL A 525 2.92 -9.81 1.81
CA VAL A 525 4.38 -9.79 1.53
C VAL A 525 4.79 -10.92 0.57
N ARG A 526 4.26 -12.14 0.76
CA ARG A 526 4.55 -13.29 -0.10
C ARG A 526 3.61 -13.29 -1.29
N ASN A 527 3.96 -12.57 -2.34
CA ASN A 527 3.12 -12.27 -3.49
C ASN A 527 2.76 -13.48 -4.38
N ARG A 528 3.40 -14.63 -4.22
CA ARG A 528 3.10 -15.90 -4.92
C ARG A 528 2.53 -16.99 -4.00
N ALA A 529 2.54 -16.81 -2.70
CA ALA A 529 2.00 -17.77 -1.74
C ALA A 529 0.49 -17.55 -1.54
N MET A 530 -0.30 -17.90 -2.54
CA MET A 530 -1.74 -17.65 -2.54
C MET A 530 -2.50 -18.60 -1.61
N VAL A 531 -2.03 -19.84 -1.43
CA VAL A 531 -2.58 -20.74 -0.41
C VAL A 531 -2.48 -20.10 0.97
N GLU A 532 -1.29 -19.65 1.36
CA GLU A 532 -1.07 -18.98 2.64
C GLU A 532 -1.91 -17.69 2.77
N MET A 533 -2.02 -16.93 1.67
CA MET A 533 -2.85 -15.72 1.64
C MET A 533 -4.32 -16.04 1.90
N MET A 534 -4.87 -17.05 1.24
CA MET A 534 -6.28 -17.43 1.41
C MET A 534 -6.58 -17.91 2.84
N GLU A 535 -5.63 -18.56 3.50
CA GLU A 535 -5.78 -19.00 4.89
C GLU A 535 -5.68 -17.86 5.92
N ASN A 536 -4.75 -16.93 5.69
CA ASN A 536 -4.37 -15.94 6.70
C ASN A 536 -5.03 -14.57 6.50
N LYS A 537 -5.14 -14.08 5.25
CA LYS A 537 -5.58 -12.71 4.97
C LYS A 537 -7.09 -12.52 5.19
N ILE A 538 -7.88 -13.59 5.28
CA ILE A 538 -9.28 -13.55 5.72
C ILE A 538 -9.43 -12.96 7.14
N ASN A 539 -8.38 -12.98 7.96
CA ASN A 539 -8.41 -12.39 9.29
C ASN A 539 -8.52 -10.85 9.25
N HIS A 540 -8.14 -10.20 8.12
CA HIS A 540 -8.29 -8.75 7.98
C HIS A 540 -9.77 -8.33 7.99
N PRO A 541 -10.67 -8.83 7.12
CA PRO A 541 -12.09 -8.53 7.20
C PRO A 541 -12.74 -9.06 8.49
N LYS A 542 -12.33 -10.23 9.02
CA LYS A 542 -12.82 -10.75 10.31
C LYS A 542 -12.48 -9.86 11.50
N SER A 543 -11.42 -9.06 11.42
CA SER A 543 -11.03 -8.10 12.46
C SER A 543 -11.56 -6.68 12.21
N GLY A 544 -12.51 -6.49 11.29
CA GLY A 544 -13.17 -5.22 11.02
C GLY A 544 -12.46 -4.30 10.02
N GLY A 545 -11.40 -4.77 9.37
CA GLY A 545 -10.78 -4.05 8.25
C GLY A 545 -11.63 -4.17 6.99
N ASN A 546 -12.16 -3.07 6.47
CA ASN A 546 -12.96 -3.08 5.24
C ASN A 546 -12.10 -2.96 3.96
N THR A 547 -10.80 -2.84 4.11
CA THR A 547 -9.82 -2.98 3.03
C THR A 547 -8.51 -3.57 3.56
N ALA A 548 -7.73 -4.19 2.67
CA ALA A 548 -6.37 -4.61 2.97
C ALA A 548 -5.51 -4.57 1.71
N TRP A 549 -4.23 -4.23 1.88
CA TRP A 549 -3.33 -4.02 0.78
C TRP A 549 -2.87 -5.31 0.11
N VAL A 550 -2.79 -5.24 -1.22
CA VAL A 550 -2.22 -6.30 -2.08
C VAL A 550 -1.25 -5.67 -3.09
N PRO A 551 -0.18 -6.43 -3.48
CA PRO A 551 0.89 -5.86 -4.31
C PRO A 551 0.65 -6.01 -5.82
N ALA A 552 -0.38 -6.76 -6.24
CA ALA A 552 -0.59 -7.08 -7.65
C ALA A 552 -2.06 -7.49 -7.92
N PRO A 553 -2.51 -7.47 -9.20
CA PRO A 553 -3.88 -7.84 -9.55
C PRO A 553 -4.29 -9.26 -9.13
N ASN A 554 -3.43 -10.28 -9.33
CA ASN A 554 -3.77 -11.66 -9.01
C ASN A 554 -4.09 -11.89 -7.51
N PRO A 555 -3.23 -11.48 -6.55
CA PRO A 555 -3.59 -11.48 -5.14
C PRO A 555 -4.86 -10.69 -4.83
N SER A 556 -5.13 -9.59 -5.53
CA SER A 556 -6.35 -8.82 -5.36
C SER A 556 -7.59 -9.62 -5.71
N HIS A 557 -7.59 -10.28 -6.87
CA HIS A 557 -8.73 -11.09 -7.33
C HIS A 557 -9.06 -12.22 -6.35
N LEU A 558 -8.05 -12.91 -5.82
CA LEU A 558 -8.25 -13.94 -4.80
C LEU A 558 -8.68 -13.37 -3.45
N HIS A 559 -8.06 -12.25 -3.03
CA HIS A 559 -8.43 -11.62 -1.76
C HIS A 559 -9.87 -11.07 -1.75
N SER A 560 -10.41 -10.68 -2.91
CA SER A 560 -11.80 -10.22 -3.01
C SER A 560 -12.81 -11.28 -2.53
N MET A 561 -12.48 -12.57 -2.67
CA MET A 561 -13.32 -13.66 -2.18
C MET A 561 -13.58 -13.58 -0.67
N HIS A 562 -12.62 -13.09 0.12
CA HIS A 562 -12.77 -12.95 1.57
C HIS A 562 -13.87 -11.96 1.95
N TYR A 563 -14.15 -10.96 1.13
CA TYR A 563 -15.21 -9.97 1.35
C TYR A 563 -16.61 -10.49 0.97
N HIS A 564 -16.70 -11.58 0.21
CA HIS A 564 -17.93 -12.36 0.07
C HIS A 564 -18.11 -13.36 1.22
N MET A 565 -17.00 -13.92 1.74
CA MET A 565 -17.01 -14.86 2.88
C MET A 565 -17.32 -14.17 4.22
N VAL A 566 -17.04 -12.88 4.34
CA VAL A 566 -17.17 -12.11 5.57
C VAL A 566 -17.97 -10.82 5.29
N ASP A 567 -19.13 -10.70 5.91
CA ASP A 567 -19.87 -9.43 5.98
C ASP A 567 -19.17 -8.48 6.96
N VAL A 568 -18.28 -7.64 6.41
CA VAL A 568 -17.46 -6.71 7.20
C VAL A 568 -18.34 -5.67 7.90
N ASP A 569 -19.41 -5.22 7.29
CA ASP A 569 -20.32 -4.26 7.89
C ASP A 569 -20.99 -4.83 9.14
N GLN A 570 -21.34 -6.12 9.11
CA GLN A 570 -21.87 -6.80 10.30
C GLN A 570 -20.79 -6.98 11.39
N VAL A 571 -19.55 -7.30 10.99
CA VAL A 571 -18.41 -7.37 11.94
C VAL A 571 -18.21 -6.02 12.62
N GLN A 572 -18.15 -4.92 11.85
CA GLN A 572 -17.95 -3.57 12.37
C GLN A 572 -19.09 -3.14 13.29
N ARG A 573 -20.35 -3.38 12.92
CA ARG A 573 -21.52 -3.13 13.80
C ARG A 573 -21.40 -3.89 15.13
N THR A 574 -21.04 -5.15 15.06
CA THR A 574 -20.86 -5.98 16.27
C THR A 574 -19.74 -5.46 17.17
N MET A 575 -18.65 -4.95 16.56
CA MET A 575 -17.54 -4.35 17.32
C MET A 575 -17.94 -3.00 17.95
N GLU A 576 -18.71 -2.16 17.25
CA GLU A 576 -19.22 -0.88 17.81
C GLU A 576 -20.14 -1.12 19.02
N ASP A 577 -21.02 -2.12 18.93
CA ASP A 577 -21.95 -2.48 20.01
C ASP A 577 -21.26 -3.17 21.20
N SER A 578 -20.04 -3.65 21.01
CA SER A 578 -19.23 -4.32 22.04
C SER A 578 -18.42 -3.29 22.86
N PRO A 579 -18.07 -3.63 24.12
CA PRO A 579 -17.08 -2.85 24.86
C PRO A 579 -15.75 -2.77 24.08
N SER A 580 -15.06 -1.63 24.21
CA SER A 580 -13.70 -1.50 23.65
C SER A 580 -12.81 -2.64 24.14
N PRO A 581 -11.94 -3.23 23.27
CA PRO A 581 -10.96 -4.22 23.69
C PRO A 581 -9.95 -3.70 24.73
N ASN A 582 -10.02 -2.41 25.04
CA ASN A 582 -9.24 -1.74 26.08
C ASN A 582 -7.72 -1.91 25.88
N ILE A 583 -7.27 -1.75 24.64
CA ILE A 583 -5.85 -1.78 24.29
C ILE A 583 -5.15 -0.61 25.02
N SER A 584 -4.19 -0.94 25.86
CA SER A 584 -3.48 0.05 26.67
C SER A 584 -2.18 0.51 25.99
N ARG A 585 -1.70 1.69 26.37
CA ARG A 585 -0.36 2.17 25.98
C ARG A 585 0.74 1.18 26.38
N ARG A 586 0.55 0.45 27.49
CA ARG A 586 1.47 -0.63 27.90
C ARG A 586 1.63 -1.65 26.77
N ASP A 587 0.55 -2.13 26.19
CA ASP A 587 0.59 -3.15 25.17
C ASP A 587 1.29 -2.64 23.91
N LEU A 588 1.01 -1.39 23.50
CA LEU A 588 1.61 -0.72 22.35
C LEU A 588 3.11 -0.38 22.54
N LEU A 589 3.56 -0.21 23.77
CA LEU A 589 4.94 0.12 24.14
C LEU A 589 5.76 -1.09 24.62
N THR A 590 5.18 -2.29 24.70
CA THR A 590 5.91 -3.50 25.11
C THR A 590 6.93 -3.87 24.05
N PHE A 591 8.23 -3.66 24.38
CA PHE A 591 9.32 -3.95 23.46
C PHE A 591 9.58 -5.47 23.39
N PRO A 592 9.69 -6.05 22.18
CA PRO A 592 9.96 -7.47 22.00
C PRO A 592 11.46 -7.77 22.20
N VAL A 593 11.82 -8.16 23.41
CA VAL A 593 13.23 -8.45 23.76
C VAL A 593 13.61 -9.86 23.29
N LEU A 594 14.76 -9.98 22.65
CA LEU A 594 15.35 -11.23 22.18
C LEU A 594 15.64 -12.17 23.36
N ASP A 595 15.11 -13.38 23.29
CA ASP A 595 15.59 -14.46 24.13
C ASP A 595 16.97 -14.93 23.64
N SER A 596 17.99 -14.75 24.48
CA SER A 596 19.37 -15.09 24.16
C SER A 596 19.55 -16.57 23.78
N GLY A 597 18.66 -17.44 24.22
CA GLY A 597 18.65 -18.87 23.85
C GLY A 597 18.43 -19.08 22.35
N LYS A 598 17.70 -18.19 21.67
CA LYS A 598 17.44 -18.28 20.22
C LYS A 598 18.69 -18.09 19.35
N VAL A 599 19.70 -17.42 19.87
CA VAL A 599 20.97 -17.09 19.17
C VAL A 599 22.19 -17.63 19.91
N ALA A 600 22.01 -18.55 20.85
CA ALA A 600 23.10 -19.12 21.65
C ALA A 600 24.02 -20.02 20.81
N ASP A 601 23.48 -20.68 19.80
CA ASP A 601 24.26 -21.46 18.84
C ASP A 601 24.89 -20.55 17.77
N PRO A 602 26.22 -20.57 17.59
CA PRO A 602 26.90 -19.71 16.64
C PRO A 602 26.46 -19.91 15.18
N GLU A 603 26.16 -21.15 14.75
CA GLU A 603 25.74 -21.45 13.39
C GLU A 603 24.34 -20.90 13.12
N THR A 604 23.43 -21.02 14.09
CA THR A 604 22.08 -20.41 14.03
C THR A 604 22.18 -18.89 13.93
N LYS A 605 23.01 -18.26 14.75
CA LYS A 605 23.23 -16.81 14.72
C LYS A 605 23.80 -16.35 13.37
N GLU A 606 24.83 -17.05 12.84
CA GLU A 606 25.40 -16.75 11.51
C GLU A 606 24.37 -16.86 10.41
N THR A 607 23.55 -17.92 10.42
CA THR A 607 22.47 -18.17 9.43
C THR A 607 21.42 -17.07 9.46
N LEU A 608 20.99 -16.63 10.64
CA LEU A 608 20.02 -15.53 10.78
C LEU A 608 20.59 -14.21 10.26
N LEU A 609 21.82 -13.87 10.67
CA LEU A 609 22.48 -12.64 10.20
C LEU A 609 22.67 -12.65 8.69
N LEU A 610 23.09 -13.78 8.12
CA LEU A 610 23.23 -13.93 6.67
C LEU A 610 21.88 -13.80 5.95
N SER A 611 20.80 -14.34 6.53
CA SER A 611 19.45 -14.21 5.96
C SER A 611 19.00 -12.75 5.91
N TYR A 612 19.22 -11.98 6.97
CA TYR A 612 18.89 -10.55 7.00
C TYR A 612 19.76 -9.75 6.02
N ALA A 613 21.08 -10.00 6.02
CA ALA A 613 21.99 -9.36 5.07
C ALA A 613 21.64 -9.67 3.61
N HIS A 614 21.29 -10.93 3.29
CA HIS A 614 20.86 -11.33 1.95
C HIS A 614 19.56 -10.62 1.56
N SER A 615 18.60 -10.53 2.48
CA SER A 615 17.37 -9.79 2.30
C SER A 615 17.63 -8.32 1.93
N MET A 616 18.56 -7.68 2.61
CA MET A 616 18.96 -6.29 2.34
C MET A 616 19.64 -6.15 0.98
N VAL A 617 20.65 -6.95 0.69
CA VAL A 617 21.39 -6.89 -0.59
C VAL A 617 20.45 -7.14 -1.77
N ALA A 618 19.54 -8.11 -1.65
CA ALA A 618 18.61 -8.48 -2.70
C ALA A 618 17.58 -7.37 -3.03
N TYR A 619 17.27 -6.50 -2.06
CA TYR A 619 16.44 -5.32 -2.28
C TYR A 619 17.23 -4.11 -2.77
N VAL A 620 18.39 -3.86 -2.17
CA VAL A 620 19.20 -2.66 -2.47
C VAL A 620 19.83 -2.74 -3.86
N GLU A 621 20.17 -3.95 -4.38
CA GLU A 621 20.74 -4.12 -5.72
C GLU A 621 19.82 -3.54 -6.81
N PRO A 622 18.56 -4.01 -6.99
CA PRO A 622 17.70 -3.47 -8.04
C PRO A 622 17.36 -1.99 -7.83
N TRP A 623 17.31 -1.55 -6.57
CA TRP A 623 17.03 -0.16 -6.24
C TRP A 623 18.17 0.75 -6.69
N VAL A 624 19.41 0.43 -6.29
CA VAL A 624 20.58 1.27 -6.55
C VAL A 624 21.05 1.16 -8.01
N HIS A 625 21.12 -0.03 -8.57
CA HIS A 625 21.61 -0.22 -9.93
C HIS A 625 20.57 0.12 -11.01
N ARG A 626 19.30 -0.24 -10.77
CA ARG A 626 18.27 -0.19 -11.84
C ARG A 626 17.13 0.81 -11.58
N GLY A 627 17.04 1.40 -10.39
CA GLY A 627 15.94 2.30 -10.04
C GLY A 627 14.60 1.59 -9.85
N ILE A 628 14.62 0.34 -9.39
CA ILE A 628 13.42 -0.45 -9.11
C ILE A 628 13.14 -0.37 -7.62
N GLY A 629 12.11 0.41 -7.24
CA GLY A 629 11.77 0.70 -5.85
C GLY A 629 10.99 -0.42 -5.14
N CYS A 630 10.33 -1.28 -5.91
CA CYS A 630 9.51 -2.38 -5.41
C CYS A 630 9.69 -3.60 -6.30
N SER A 631 10.08 -4.73 -5.73
CA SER A 631 10.34 -5.96 -6.48
C SER A 631 10.04 -7.21 -5.64
N GLY A 632 9.66 -8.29 -6.32
CA GLY A 632 9.73 -9.63 -5.75
C GLY A 632 11.19 -10.07 -5.75
N VAL A 633 11.76 -10.28 -4.57
CA VAL A 633 13.13 -10.75 -4.40
C VAL A 633 13.13 -12.15 -3.76
N PRO A 634 13.99 -13.07 -4.22
CA PRO A 634 14.13 -14.36 -3.57
C PRO A 634 14.77 -14.15 -2.19
N ASN A 635 14.15 -14.70 -1.15
CA ASN A 635 14.79 -14.77 0.15
C ASN A 635 15.89 -15.85 0.15
N PHE A 636 16.55 -16.03 1.29
CA PHE A 636 17.61 -17.04 1.44
C PHE A 636 17.15 -18.46 1.11
N SER A 637 15.86 -18.79 1.29
CA SER A 637 15.23 -20.07 0.93
C SER A 637 14.63 -20.07 -0.48
N GLN A 638 14.93 -19.07 -1.30
CA GLN A 638 14.41 -18.86 -2.66
C GLN A 638 12.88 -18.68 -2.74
N ILE A 639 12.24 -18.33 -1.64
CA ILE A 639 10.84 -17.89 -1.62
C ILE A 639 10.82 -16.42 -2.04
N GLU A 640 9.99 -16.08 -3.02
CA GLU A 640 9.84 -14.71 -3.49
C GLU A 640 9.01 -13.88 -2.49
N GLU A 641 9.60 -12.80 -2.01
CA GLU A 641 8.95 -11.83 -1.14
C GLU A 641 8.88 -10.46 -1.84
N MET A 642 7.73 -9.81 -1.75
CA MET A 642 7.60 -8.42 -2.17
C MET A 642 8.31 -7.52 -1.16
N LYS A 643 9.22 -6.70 -1.64
CA LYS A 643 9.96 -5.75 -0.82
C LYS A 643 9.81 -4.32 -1.31
N ASP A 644 9.72 -3.43 -0.35
CA ASP A 644 9.78 -1.98 -0.48
C ASP A 644 10.69 -1.38 0.61
N ARG A 645 10.77 -0.07 0.71
CA ARG A 645 11.61 0.61 1.71
C ARG A 645 11.23 0.27 3.16
N ALA A 646 9.94 0.06 3.43
CA ALA A 646 9.49 -0.28 4.79
C ALA A 646 10.02 -1.66 5.26
N THR A 647 10.12 -2.62 4.35
CA THR A 647 10.70 -3.94 4.64
C THR A 647 12.19 -3.85 4.91
N GLU A 648 12.91 -3.06 4.12
CA GLU A 648 14.35 -2.84 4.26
C GLU A 648 14.70 -2.18 5.59
N ARG A 649 13.86 -1.23 6.05
CA ARG A 649 13.98 -0.55 7.33
C ARG A 649 14.03 -1.53 8.51
N ILE A 650 13.25 -2.62 8.46
CA ILE A 650 13.22 -3.63 9.53
C ILE A 650 14.55 -4.36 9.63
N ASP A 651 15.04 -4.92 8.53
CA ASP A 651 16.26 -5.72 8.49
C ASP A 651 17.47 -4.88 8.94
N GLY A 652 17.59 -3.64 8.42
CA GLY A 652 18.63 -2.71 8.83
C GLY A 652 18.56 -2.34 10.33
N ALA A 653 17.36 -2.09 10.84
CA ALA A 653 17.18 -1.75 12.26
C ALA A 653 17.47 -2.94 13.18
N ILE A 654 17.14 -4.18 12.82
CA ILE A 654 17.47 -5.40 13.59
C ILE A 654 18.98 -5.58 13.68
N ILE A 655 19.69 -5.56 12.54
CA ILE A 655 21.14 -5.76 12.50
C ILE A 655 21.85 -4.68 13.31
N ALA A 656 21.44 -3.42 13.15
CA ALA A 656 21.98 -2.30 13.89
C ALA A 656 21.76 -2.41 15.42
N ASN A 657 20.53 -2.80 15.81
CA ASN A 657 20.19 -3.04 17.21
C ASN A 657 21.01 -4.23 17.80
N TRP A 658 21.14 -5.33 17.06
CA TRP A 658 21.95 -6.48 17.50
C TRP A 658 23.43 -6.11 17.67
N ARG A 659 23.97 -5.27 16.77
CA ARG A 659 25.31 -4.71 16.92
C ARG A 659 25.45 -3.85 18.18
N LEU A 660 24.48 -2.98 18.42
CA LEU A 660 24.44 -2.10 19.58
C LEU A 660 24.49 -2.89 20.91
N HIS A 661 23.83 -4.03 20.96
CA HIS A 661 23.75 -4.87 22.15
C HIS A 661 24.75 -6.02 22.18
N GLY A 662 25.68 -6.08 21.23
CA GLY A 662 26.77 -7.08 21.22
C GLY A 662 26.33 -8.50 20.87
N VAL A 663 25.15 -8.66 20.25
CA VAL A 663 24.70 -9.94 19.68
C VAL A 663 25.55 -10.31 18.47
N VAL A 664 25.86 -9.32 17.63
CA VAL A 664 26.75 -9.44 16.48
C VAL A 664 27.81 -8.32 16.50
N SER A 665 28.99 -8.60 15.94
CA SER A 665 30.07 -7.64 15.76
C SER A 665 29.99 -6.97 14.37
N GLN A 666 30.72 -5.84 14.23
CA GLN A 666 30.86 -5.18 12.93
C GLN A 666 31.47 -6.10 11.87
N THR A 667 32.49 -6.89 12.23
CA THR A 667 33.13 -7.84 11.30
C THR A 667 32.17 -8.94 10.84
N GLU A 668 31.37 -9.51 11.77
CA GLU A 668 30.34 -10.50 11.37
C GLU A 668 29.32 -9.91 10.38
N ILE A 669 28.95 -8.63 10.56
CA ILE A 669 28.04 -7.93 9.63
C ILE A 669 28.68 -7.78 8.24
N GLU A 670 29.92 -7.28 8.17
CA GLU A 670 30.64 -7.07 6.92
C GLU A 670 30.85 -8.39 6.16
N ASP A 671 31.20 -9.47 6.88
CA ASP A 671 31.35 -10.81 6.31
C ASP A 671 30.00 -11.36 5.79
N ALA A 672 28.91 -11.14 6.56
CA ALA A 672 27.58 -11.57 6.13
C ALA A 672 27.08 -10.81 4.88
N VAL A 673 27.29 -9.49 4.81
CA VAL A 673 26.90 -8.68 3.63
C VAL A 673 27.71 -9.12 2.42
N LYS A 674 29.02 -9.34 2.57
CA LYS A 674 29.86 -9.85 1.46
C LYS A 674 29.39 -11.22 0.98
N LYS A 675 29.15 -12.16 1.89
CA LYS A 675 28.67 -13.52 1.55
C LYS A 675 27.29 -13.46 0.90
N ALA A 676 26.40 -12.58 1.37
CA ALA A 676 25.09 -12.34 0.76
C ALA A 676 25.21 -11.83 -0.68
N THR A 677 26.14 -10.94 -0.95
CA THR A 677 26.43 -10.42 -2.30
C THR A 677 26.89 -11.55 -3.23
N GLU A 678 27.82 -12.41 -2.79
CA GLU A 678 28.30 -13.56 -3.58
C GLU A 678 27.14 -14.56 -3.89
N ILE A 679 26.24 -14.79 -2.92
CA ILE A 679 25.07 -15.67 -3.10
C ILE A 679 24.11 -15.05 -4.11
N LEU A 680 23.81 -13.76 -4.02
CA LEU A 680 22.90 -13.08 -4.94
C LEU A 680 23.46 -13.04 -6.37
N ASP A 681 24.76 -12.78 -6.55
CA ASP A 681 25.43 -12.85 -7.84
C ASP A 681 25.28 -14.23 -8.49
N GLN A 682 25.39 -15.31 -7.71
CA GLN A 682 25.18 -16.68 -8.19
C GLN A 682 23.71 -16.95 -8.55
N GLN A 683 22.77 -16.49 -7.73
CA GLN A 683 21.33 -16.66 -7.98
C GLN A 683 20.85 -15.95 -9.24
N ASN A 684 21.43 -14.79 -9.55
CA ASN A 684 21.03 -13.94 -10.66
C ASN A 684 21.92 -14.08 -11.90
N GLN A 685 22.89 -15.00 -11.88
CA GLN A 685 23.80 -15.20 -13.01
C GLN A 685 23.05 -15.47 -14.31
N GLY A 686 23.31 -14.66 -15.34
CA GLY A 686 22.69 -14.78 -16.66
C GLY A 686 21.28 -14.21 -16.77
N GLN A 687 20.74 -13.59 -15.74
CA GLN A 687 19.48 -12.87 -15.84
C GLN A 687 19.64 -11.59 -16.69
N PRO A 688 18.70 -11.28 -17.61
CA PRO A 688 18.79 -10.09 -18.43
C PRO A 688 18.83 -8.80 -17.58
N GLY A 689 19.84 -7.96 -17.82
CA GLY A 689 20.00 -6.68 -17.15
C GLY A 689 20.59 -6.75 -15.73
N TYR A 690 21.02 -7.94 -15.27
CA TYR A 690 21.75 -8.09 -14.03
C TYR A 690 23.26 -8.00 -14.30
N GLU A 691 23.95 -7.16 -13.56
CA GLU A 691 25.40 -7.05 -13.56
C GLU A 691 25.92 -7.51 -12.18
N PRO A 692 26.90 -8.47 -12.14
CA PRO A 692 27.44 -8.91 -10.86
C PRO A 692 28.04 -7.77 -10.08
N MET A 693 27.72 -7.66 -8.80
CA MET A 693 28.18 -6.60 -7.92
C MET A 693 29.68 -6.67 -7.64
N THR A 694 30.25 -7.87 -7.69
CA THR A 694 31.69 -8.12 -7.53
C THR A 694 32.52 -7.62 -8.71
N ASP A 695 31.92 -7.45 -9.90
CA ASP A 695 32.60 -7.08 -11.15
C ASP A 695 32.45 -5.60 -11.53
N THR A 696 31.60 -4.85 -10.85
CA THR A 696 31.20 -3.46 -11.23
C THR A 696 31.51 -2.42 -10.14
N PRO A 697 32.74 -2.23 -9.70
CA PRO A 697 33.04 -1.21 -8.71
C PRO A 697 32.92 0.21 -9.29
N VAL A 698 32.11 1.05 -8.67
CA VAL A 698 31.95 2.47 -9.00
C VAL A 698 32.76 3.33 -8.06
N LYS A 699 33.29 4.45 -8.53
CA LYS A 699 34.02 5.42 -7.69
C LYS A 699 33.02 6.21 -6.83
N VAL A 700 33.06 5.98 -5.53
CA VAL A 700 32.37 6.80 -4.51
C VAL A 700 33.41 7.66 -3.79
N ALA A 701 33.28 8.97 -3.83
CA ALA A 701 34.23 9.91 -3.22
C ALA A 701 35.71 9.68 -3.62
N GLY A 702 35.94 9.17 -4.87
CA GLY A 702 37.28 8.89 -5.40
C GLY A 702 37.85 7.51 -5.06
N LEU A 703 37.12 6.71 -4.28
CA LEU A 703 37.48 5.33 -3.96
C LEU A 703 36.62 4.35 -4.79
N LEU A 704 37.21 3.24 -5.20
CA LEU A 704 36.48 2.13 -5.80
C LEU A 704 35.74 1.40 -4.69
N GLN A 705 34.41 1.54 -4.67
CA GLN A 705 33.52 0.82 -3.74
C GLN A 705 32.35 0.26 -4.53
N GLU A 706 31.90 -0.91 -4.14
CA GLU A 706 30.64 -1.44 -4.66
C GLU A 706 29.47 -0.65 -4.01
N PRO A 707 28.61 0.03 -4.80
CA PRO A 707 27.60 0.94 -4.25
C PRO A 707 26.50 0.23 -3.45
N VAL A 708 26.15 -1.00 -3.78
CA VAL A 708 25.13 -1.77 -3.06
C VAL A 708 25.63 -2.15 -1.66
N ILE A 709 26.83 -2.70 -1.55
CA ILE A 709 27.46 -3.04 -0.27
C ILE A 709 27.55 -1.79 0.61
N SER A 710 28.01 -0.69 0.00
CA SER A 710 28.14 0.59 0.73
C SER A 710 26.79 1.13 1.20
N ALA A 711 25.75 1.02 0.39
CA ALA A 711 24.39 1.42 0.76
C ALA A 711 23.84 0.58 1.92
N VAL A 712 24.00 -0.75 1.85
CA VAL A 712 23.55 -1.66 2.92
C VAL A 712 24.23 -1.33 4.26
N LEU A 713 25.56 -1.18 4.25
CA LEU A 713 26.30 -0.83 5.47
C LEU A 713 25.91 0.56 6.01
N GLN A 714 25.66 1.52 5.11
CA GLN A 714 25.20 2.86 5.50
C GLN A 714 23.79 2.81 6.12
N ILE A 715 22.86 2.02 5.56
CA ILE A 715 21.52 1.82 6.13
C ILE A 715 21.62 1.29 7.56
N ILE A 716 22.50 0.30 7.81
CA ILE A 716 22.71 -0.27 9.14
C ILE A 716 23.28 0.79 10.11
N ASP A 717 24.18 1.65 9.66
CA ASP A 717 24.74 2.73 10.48
C ASP A 717 23.70 3.83 10.76
N ASP A 718 22.95 4.23 9.74
CA ASP A 718 21.93 5.26 9.85
C ASP A 718 20.75 4.82 10.75
N ALA A 719 20.48 3.52 10.85
CA ALA A 719 19.43 3.00 11.72
C ALA A 719 19.62 3.32 13.20
N LEU A 720 20.87 3.59 13.66
CA LEU A 720 21.13 4.05 15.03
C LEU A 720 21.28 5.56 15.15
N SER A 721 21.79 6.21 14.11
CA SER A 721 22.10 7.65 14.15
C SER A 721 20.92 8.54 13.79
N SER A 722 20.00 8.07 12.91
CA SER A 722 18.82 8.84 12.55
C SER A 722 17.68 8.67 13.57
N PRO A 723 16.79 9.66 13.74
CA PRO A 723 15.68 9.56 14.69
C PRO A 723 14.62 8.51 14.32
N SER A 724 14.57 8.08 13.05
CA SER A 724 13.50 7.22 12.51
C SER A 724 13.99 5.95 11.82
N ALA A 725 15.30 5.76 11.64
CA ALA A 725 15.91 4.64 10.91
C ALA A 725 15.40 4.50 9.46
N TYR A 726 15.08 5.61 8.79
CA TYR A 726 14.68 5.58 7.39
C TYR A 726 15.86 5.27 6.47
N VAL A 727 15.59 4.53 5.40
CA VAL A 727 16.62 4.01 4.48
C VAL A 727 16.88 4.92 3.28
N GLU A 728 16.01 5.88 3.02
CA GLU A 728 16.04 6.78 1.87
C GLU A 728 17.37 7.54 1.73
N PRO A 729 17.97 8.10 2.79
CA PRO A 729 19.20 8.87 2.63
C PRO A 729 20.33 8.06 2.00
N ALA A 730 20.50 6.80 2.40
CA ALA A 730 21.51 5.91 1.84
C ALA A 730 21.15 5.50 0.41
N LEU A 731 19.91 5.04 0.18
CA LEU A 731 19.43 4.61 -1.14
C LEU A 731 19.58 5.72 -2.16
N PHE A 732 19.10 6.93 -1.89
CA PHE A 732 19.15 8.09 -2.78
C PHE A 732 20.60 8.47 -3.10
N ARG A 733 21.46 8.55 -2.09
CA ARG A 733 22.87 8.86 -2.26
C ARG A 733 23.54 7.91 -3.26
N TYR A 734 23.39 6.60 -3.06
CA TYR A 734 24.10 5.63 -3.89
C TYR A 734 23.46 5.46 -5.27
N ARG A 735 22.13 5.63 -5.41
CA ARG A 735 21.50 5.68 -6.72
C ARG A 735 21.97 6.88 -7.56
N LYS A 736 22.07 8.08 -6.96
CA LYS A 736 22.61 9.26 -7.65
C LYS A 736 24.06 9.04 -8.11
N VAL A 737 24.89 8.34 -7.31
CA VAL A 737 26.25 7.96 -7.70
C VAL A 737 26.26 7.05 -8.91
N VAL A 738 25.43 6.01 -8.94
CA VAL A 738 25.33 5.09 -10.09
C VAL A 738 24.82 5.82 -11.35
N LYS A 739 23.74 6.62 -11.22
CA LYS A 739 23.24 7.42 -12.36
C LYS A 739 24.32 8.36 -12.93
N ALA A 740 25.10 9.00 -12.08
CA ALA A 740 26.20 9.88 -12.52
C ALA A 740 27.36 9.14 -13.19
N ALA A 741 27.59 7.89 -12.86
CA ALA A 741 28.66 7.09 -13.47
C ALA A 741 28.27 6.54 -14.86
N VAL A 742 26.98 6.43 -15.15
CA VAL A 742 26.47 5.95 -16.45
C VAL A 742 26.28 7.12 -17.44
N LYS A 743 26.04 8.34 -16.95
CA LYS A 743 26.06 9.59 -17.77
C LYS A 743 27.47 10.01 -18.09
#